data_ed5dd2171cd1c9f27d22cb9f8588fcda
#
_entry.id   ed5dd2171cd1c9f27d22cb9f8588fcda
#
_cell.length_a   1.000
_cell.length_b   1.000
_cell.length_c   1.000
_cell.angle_alpha   90.00
_cell.angle_beta   90.00
_cell.angle_gamma   90.00
#
_symmetry.space_group_name_H-M   'P 1'
#
loop_
_entity.id
_entity.type
_entity.pdbx_description
1 polymer ?
#
loop_
_entity_poly.entity_id
_entity_poly.type
_entity_poly.pdbx_seq_one_letter_code
_entity_poly.pdbx_strand_id
1 'polypeptide(L)'
;MILVIAEKPSVAQTIAAVLGAKEKKDGFLTGSGYIVSWCVGHLVGLSEAAAYGEQYKKWSYDSLPILPQEWKYTVASDKEKQFKTLKELMHRADVSEVVNACDAGREGELIFRFVYEVAGCRKPTRRLWISSMEEAAIKEGFSHLKNGEAYDALFASALCRAKADWLIGINATRLFSVLYNHTLNVGRVQTPTLKMLVDRDAAITTFKKEKYYHVRLSLSGAEAASEKLSDRSEADRLKAACEASKAVCTSLVKEKKTAAPPKLFDLTSLQREANRLFGYTAKQTLDLAQALYEKRLLTYPRTDSAFLTDDMGDTAAGIIKLLCGKFSFMAGMDFAPELAKVLNSKKVSDHHAIIPTMELAKTDLAALPESERNILTLAGARLLMATAAVHTFEAVTATFECAGQSFTAKGKTVLYDGWKEIDRRYRAALKNKPETDDADSDTEKTLPPFTEGQTFENPAATVTEHDTTPPKPHNEASLLSAMEHAGSEDTDPDAERKGLGTPATRAAVIEKLVKGGFVERKGKQLLPTKDGINLVCVLPDTLTSPQLTAEWENNLTQIAKDKADPAAFMEGIEDMARELVKTYPFLSDDKAQMFKPEREALGSCPRCGSPVYEGKKNYYCSNKECIFTMWKNDRFFEERKVTFTPKIAAALLQSGKVNVKKLYSPKTGKTYDGTIVLADTGGKYVNYRVELPKKK
;
A
#
# COMPACT_ATOMS: atom_id res chain seq x y z
N MET A 1 -33.99 -9.70 27.88
CA MET A 1 -33.23 -10.15 26.68
C MET A 1 -31.80 -9.65 26.73
N ILE A 2 -30.88 -10.35 26.13
CA ILE A 2 -29.46 -9.94 25.98
C ILE A 2 -29.28 -9.35 24.58
N LEU A 3 -28.74 -8.11 24.49
CA LEU A 3 -28.41 -7.47 23.22
C LEU A 3 -26.95 -7.77 22.86
N VAL A 4 -26.72 -8.41 21.74
CA VAL A 4 -25.40 -8.71 21.21
C VAL A 4 -25.12 -7.79 20.03
N ILE A 5 -23.99 -7.08 20.05
CA ILE A 5 -23.60 -6.15 18.99
C ILE A 5 -22.28 -6.61 18.37
N ALA A 6 -22.33 -7.07 17.13
CA ALA A 6 -21.18 -7.44 16.33
C ALA A 6 -20.67 -6.25 15.51
N GLU A 7 -19.45 -6.35 14.98
CA GLU A 7 -18.88 -5.30 14.13
C GLU A 7 -19.53 -5.26 12.74
N LYS A 8 -19.93 -6.43 12.21
CA LYS A 8 -20.40 -6.60 10.83
C LYS A 8 -21.65 -7.48 10.75
N PRO A 9 -22.50 -7.26 9.72
CA PRO A 9 -23.73 -8.07 9.54
C PRO A 9 -23.47 -9.57 9.42
N SER A 10 -22.38 -9.98 8.73
CA SER A 10 -22.02 -11.39 8.54
C SER A 10 -21.69 -12.10 9.85
N VAL A 11 -20.89 -11.44 10.69
CA VAL A 11 -20.54 -11.92 12.04
C VAL A 11 -21.79 -12.03 12.92
N ALA A 12 -22.65 -11.00 12.89
CA ALA A 12 -23.92 -11.01 13.62
C ALA A 12 -24.81 -12.19 13.21
N GLN A 13 -24.93 -12.48 11.91
CA GLN A 13 -25.72 -13.61 11.41
C GLN A 13 -25.16 -14.96 11.88
N THR A 14 -23.84 -15.12 11.89
CA THR A 14 -23.19 -16.34 12.40
C THR A 14 -23.45 -16.53 13.89
N ILE A 15 -23.24 -15.49 14.69
CA ILE A 15 -23.50 -15.52 16.13
C ILE A 15 -25.01 -15.78 16.40
N ALA A 16 -25.92 -15.10 15.69
CA ALA A 16 -27.32 -15.27 15.83
C ALA A 16 -27.79 -16.71 15.53
N ALA A 17 -27.21 -17.35 14.51
CA ALA A 17 -27.52 -18.74 14.18
C ALA A 17 -27.14 -19.69 15.32
N VAL A 18 -26.00 -19.50 15.95
CA VAL A 18 -25.52 -20.31 17.07
C VAL A 18 -26.33 -20.08 18.33
N LEU A 19 -26.77 -18.84 18.61
CA LEU A 19 -27.59 -18.47 19.76
C LEU A 19 -29.07 -18.77 19.57
N GLY A 20 -29.51 -19.23 18.40
CA GLY A 20 -30.91 -19.51 18.11
C GLY A 20 -31.76 -18.24 17.84
N ALA A 21 -31.14 -17.09 17.59
CA ALA A 21 -31.86 -15.85 17.21
C ALA A 21 -32.14 -15.85 15.70
N LYS A 22 -33.22 -16.55 15.29
CA LYS A 22 -33.53 -16.85 13.89
C LYS A 22 -34.50 -15.88 13.24
N GLU A 23 -35.27 -15.11 14.02
CA GLU A 23 -36.25 -14.17 13.49
C GLU A 23 -35.58 -12.91 12.99
N LYS A 24 -35.64 -12.66 11.67
CA LYS A 24 -34.98 -11.52 11.01
C LYS A 24 -35.87 -10.28 11.06
N LYS A 25 -35.32 -9.17 11.51
CA LYS A 25 -35.89 -7.83 11.52
C LYS A 25 -35.04 -6.86 10.75
N ASP A 26 -35.50 -5.62 10.56
CA ASP A 26 -34.70 -4.58 9.92
C ASP A 26 -33.58 -4.12 10.88
N GLY A 27 -32.34 -4.43 10.53
CA GLY A 27 -31.14 -4.08 11.30
C GLY A 27 -30.79 -5.03 12.46
N PHE A 28 -31.52 -6.13 12.72
CA PHE A 28 -31.19 -7.10 13.77
C PHE A 28 -31.88 -8.45 13.57
N LEU A 29 -31.46 -9.46 14.36
CA LEU A 29 -32.09 -10.76 14.48
C LEU A 29 -32.51 -10.97 15.93
N THR A 30 -33.60 -11.76 16.19
CA THR A 30 -34.05 -12.02 17.55
C THR A 30 -34.54 -13.47 17.71
N GLY A 31 -34.49 -13.97 18.95
CA GLY A 31 -34.93 -15.31 19.33
C GLY A 31 -34.12 -15.84 20.50
N SER A 32 -34.65 -16.88 21.17
CA SER A 32 -34.00 -17.58 22.29
C SER A 32 -33.47 -16.67 23.42
N GLY A 33 -34.14 -15.53 23.67
CA GLY A 33 -33.70 -14.58 24.70
C GLY A 33 -32.62 -13.58 24.24
N TYR A 34 -32.20 -13.63 22.98
CA TYR A 34 -31.21 -12.77 22.40
C TYR A 34 -31.77 -11.81 21.33
N ILE A 35 -31.15 -10.64 21.25
CA ILE A 35 -31.23 -9.72 20.11
C ILE A 35 -29.84 -9.56 19.58
N VAL A 36 -29.58 -9.84 18.30
CA VAL A 36 -28.25 -9.73 17.68
C VAL A 36 -28.30 -8.67 16.60
N SER A 37 -27.52 -7.63 16.75
CA SER A 37 -27.37 -6.52 15.80
C SER A 37 -25.89 -6.25 15.49
N TRP A 38 -25.59 -5.22 14.70
CA TRP A 38 -24.24 -4.95 14.20
C TRP A 38 -23.96 -3.47 14.00
N CYS A 39 -22.66 -3.09 13.98
CA CYS A 39 -22.21 -1.72 13.70
C CYS A 39 -21.99 -1.61 12.21
N VAL A 40 -21.71 -2.07 11.27
CA VAL A 40 -21.25 -1.74 9.89
C VAL A 40 -19.87 -1.01 9.96
N GLY A 41 -18.96 -1.55 10.77
CA GLY A 41 -17.67 -0.90 11.06
C GLY A 41 -17.85 0.41 11.86
N HIS A 42 -17.04 1.42 11.64
CA HIS A 42 -17.16 2.71 12.33
C HIS A 42 -18.48 3.43 11.97
N LEU A 43 -19.46 3.35 12.87
CA LEU A 43 -20.72 4.11 12.80
C LEU A 43 -20.53 5.53 13.36
N VAL A 44 -19.69 5.65 14.38
CA VAL A 44 -19.41 6.88 15.10
C VAL A 44 -17.92 7.13 15.00
N GLY A 45 -17.53 8.38 14.83
CA GLY A 45 -16.14 8.84 14.82
C GLY A 45 -15.96 10.18 15.51
N LEU A 46 -14.70 10.60 15.67
CA LEU A 46 -14.37 11.95 16.13
C LEU A 46 -14.87 12.97 15.11
N SER A 47 -15.46 14.08 15.61
CA SER A 47 -15.97 15.14 14.73
C SER A 47 -14.85 15.88 14.01
N GLU A 48 -15.17 16.43 12.84
CA GLU A 48 -14.26 17.30 12.12
C GLU A 48 -14.00 18.61 12.86
N ALA A 49 -12.89 19.29 12.54
CA ALA A 49 -12.50 20.54 13.20
C ALA A 49 -13.60 21.61 13.22
N ALA A 50 -14.41 21.71 12.16
CA ALA A 50 -15.52 22.67 12.05
C ALA A 50 -16.57 22.50 13.16
N ALA A 51 -16.70 21.33 13.77
CA ALA A 51 -17.61 21.09 14.89
C ALA A 51 -17.19 21.78 16.20
N TYR A 52 -15.92 22.14 16.31
CA TYR A 52 -15.34 22.76 17.52
C TYR A 52 -15.38 24.30 17.50
N GLY A 53 -15.73 24.92 16.38
CA GLY A 53 -15.93 26.37 16.28
C GLY A 53 -15.94 26.91 14.84
N GLU A 54 -16.62 28.02 14.64
CA GLU A 54 -16.74 28.69 13.33
C GLU A 54 -15.37 29.07 12.75
N GLN A 55 -14.42 29.47 13.62
CA GLN A 55 -13.04 29.81 13.23
C GLN A 55 -12.30 28.67 12.53
N TYR A 56 -12.71 27.42 12.76
CA TYR A 56 -12.09 26.24 12.16
C TYR A 56 -12.70 25.81 10.81
N LYS A 57 -13.76 26.48 10.35
CA LYS A 57 -14.33 26.23 9.02
C LYS A 57 -13.40 26.68 7.90
N LYS A 58 -12.73 27.83 8.08
CA LYS A 58 -11.72 28.33 7.15
C LYS A 58 -10.32 28.01 7.70
N TRP A 59 -9.47 27.52 6.81
CA TRP A 59 -8.09 27.22 7.20
C TRP A 59 -7.29 28.53 7.28
N SER A 60 -6.75 28.83 8.43
CA SER A 60 -5.87 29.99 8.68
C SER A 60 -4.83 29.62 9.72
N TYR A 61 -3.68 30.27 9.65
CA TYR A 61 -2.60 30.06 10.62
C TYR A 61 -3.04 30.44 12.05
N ASP A 62 -3.75 31.57 12.18
CA ASP A 62 -4.19 32.11 13.48
C ASP A 62 -5.16 31.18 14.24
N SER A 63 -5.73 30.19 13.56
CA SER A 63 -6.61 29.19 14.18
C SER A 63 -5.88 27.94 14.68
N LEU A 64 -4.55 27.91 14.60
CA LEU A 64 -3.74 26.76 14.97
C LEU A 64 -2.97 27.03 16.28
N PRO A 65 -2.67 26.02 17.11
CA PRO A 65 -3.13 24.64 16.96
C PRO A 65 -4.59 24.42 17.36
N ILE A 66 -5.26 23.44 16.76
CA ILE A 66 -6.61 23.00 17.13
C ILE A 66 -6.47 21.93 18.21
N LEU A 67 -6.86 22.27 19.43
CA LEU A 67 -6.76 21.41 20.63
C LEU A 67 -8.14 21.39 21.31
N PRO A 68 -9.02 20.43 21.01
CA PRO A 68 -10.34 20.35 21.60
C PRO A 68 -10.28 20.11 23.11
N GLN A 69 -10.92 20.94 23.92
CA GLN A 69 -11.07 20.73 25.37
C GLN A 69 -12.08 19.60 25.66
N GLU A 70 -13.14 19.56 24.87
CA GLU A 70 -14.15 18.50 24.92
C GLU A 70 -14.26 17.85 23.54
N TRP A 71 -14.13 16.53 23.52
CA TRP A 71 -14.21 15.78 22.29
C TRP A 71 -15.67 15.58 21.86
N LYS A 72 -15.96 15.88 20.60
CA LYS A 72 -17.25 15.67 19.97
C LYS A 72 -17.23 14.47 19.03
N TYR A 73 -18.36 13.80 18.94
CA TYR A 73 -18.52 12.62 18.11
C TYR A 73 -19.58 12.87 17.05
N THR A 74 -19.42 12.28 15.89
CA THR A 74 -20.35 12.38 14.76
C THR A 74 -20.71 10.99 14.25
N VAL A 75 -22.01 10.75 14.05
CA VAL A 75 -22.52 9.55 13.36
C VAL A 75 -22.30 9.76 11.87
N ALA A 76 -21.79 8.72 11.18
CA ALA A 76 -21.63 8.76 9.74
C ALA A 76 -22.98 8.87 9.03
N SER A 77 -23.15 9.84 8.15
CA SER A 77 -24.45 10.17 7.52
C SER A 77 -25.07 9.03 6.72
N ASP A 78 -24.24 8.19 6.11
CA ASP A 78 -24.66 7.00 5.37
C ASP A 78 -25.07 5.82 6.29
N LYS A 79 -24.84 5.94 7.62
CA LYS A 79 -25.08 4.88 8.61
C LYS A 79 -26.07 5.28 9.72
N GLU A 80 -26.68 6.45 9.63
CA GLU A 80 -27.61 6.97 10.64
C GLU A 80 -28.75 6.01 10.94
N LYS A 81 -29.29 5.33 9.92
CA LYS A 81 -30.36 4.34 10.10
C LYS A 81 -29.96 3.22 11.04
N GLN A 82 -28.80 2.64 10.85
CA GLN A 82 -28.31 1.55 11.69
C GLN A 82 -27.98 2.03 13.11
N PHE A 83 -27.40 3.23 13.25
CA PHE A 83 -27.16 3.84 14.56
C PHE A 83 -28.46 4.04 15.34
N LYS A 84 -29.53 4.53 14.69
CA LYS A 84 -30.86 4.70 15.29
C LYS A 84 -31.42 3.36 15.78
N THR A 85 -31.31 2.32 14.96
CA THR A 85 -31.71 0.96 15.34
C THR A 85 -30.99 0.48 16.61
N LEU A 86 -29.64 0.62 16.63
CA LEU A 86 -28.83 0.23 17.81
C LEU A 86 -29.21 1.02 19.04
N LYS A 87 -29.40 2.34 18.93
CA LYS A 87 -29.83 3.21 20.02
C LYS A 87 -31.18 2.78 20.57
N GLU A 88 -32.19 2.50 19.71
CA GLU A 88 -33.49 2.02 20.13
C GLU A 88 -33.39 0.65 20.83
N LEU A 89 -32.61 -0.29 20.30
CA LEU A 89 -32.41 -1.60 20.92
C LEU A 89 -31.73 -1.50 22.31
N MET A 90 -30.71 -0.63 22.46
CA MET A 90 -30.02 -0.40 23.73
C MET A 90 -30.97 0.16 24.82
N HIS A 91 -32.00 0.92 24.43
CA HIS A 91 -32.96 1.54 25.37
C HIS A 91 -34.24 0.73 25.62
N ARG A 92 -34.42 -0.44 24.98
CA ARG A 92 -35.56 -1.30 25.21
C ARG A 92 -35.64 -1.74 26.68
N ALA A 93 -36.81 -1.69 27.28
CA ALA A 93 -37.00 -2.05 28.68
C ALA A 93 -36.75 -3.55 28.97
N ASP A 94 -36.95 -4.41 27.98
CA ASP A 94 -36.73 -5.86 28.08
C ASP A 94 -35.27 -6.29 27.85
N VAL A 95 -34.37 -5.38 27.48
CA VAL A 95 -32.94 -5.64 27.37
C VAL A 95 -32.28 -5.36 28.73
N SER A 96 -31.64 -6.38 29.31
CA SER A 96 -31.00 -6.31 30.62
C SER A 96 -29.49 -5.95 30.56
N GLU A 97 -28.82 -6.43 29.53
CA GLU A 97 -27.37 -6.20 29.33
C GLU A 97 -27.02 -6.17 27.85
N VAL A 98 -25.81 -5.60 27.53
CA VAL A 98 -25.30 -5.50 26.17
C VAL A 98 -23.97 -6.25 26.07
N VAL A 99 -23.87 -7.15 25.10
CA VAL A 99 -22.64 -7.91 24.82
C VAL A 99 -21.93 -7.25 23.63
N ASN A 100 -20.72 -6.77 23.88
CA ASN A 100 -19.80 -6.37 22.82
C ASN A 100 -19.22 -7.63 22.15
N ALA A 101 -19.65 -7.90 20.93
CA ALA A 101 -19.18 -9.00 20.08
C ALA A 101 -18.49 -8.45 18.80
N CYS A 102 -17.96 -7.24 18.86
CA CYS A 102 -17.04 -6.72 17.82
C CYS A 102 -15.71 -7.48 17.84
N ASP A 103 -14.92 -7.32 16.79
CA ASP A 103 -13.67 -8.03 16.61
C ASP A 103 -12.77 -7.94 17.88
N ALA A 104 -12.00 -8.98 18.17
CA ALA A 104 -11.24 -9.13 19.41
C ALA A 104 -9.92 -8.30 19.35
N GLY A 105 -10.02 -6.98 19.40
CA GLY A 105 -8.89 -6.06 19.33
C GLY A 105 -9.26 -4.64 19.77
N ARG A 106 -8.27 -3.74 19.79
CA ARG A 106 -8.43 -2.32 20.13
C ARG A 106 -9.50 -1.64 19.27
N GLU A 107 -9.55 -1.96 17.98
CA GLU A 107 -10.47 -1.34 17.04
C GLU A 107 -11.91 -1.74 17.30
N GLY A 108 -12.17 -3.03 17.53
CA GLY A 108 -13.52 -3.52 17.86
C GLY A 108 -14.03 -2.95 19.20
N GLU A 109 -13.14 -2.75 20.18
CA GLU A 109 -13.49 -2.09 21.43
C GLU A 109 -13.86 -0.62 21.18
N LEU A 110 -13.09 0.12 20.38
CA LEU A 110 -13.37 1.51 20.04
C LEU A 110 -14.71 1.67 19.30
N ILE A 111 -14.97 0.83 18.30
CA ILE A 111 -16.22 0.86 17.52
C ILE A 111 -17.45 0.67 18.44
N PHE A 112 -17.39 -0.33 19.31
CA PHE A 112 -18.48 -0.58 20.25
C PHE A 112 -18.68 0.56 21.25
N ARG A 113 -17.60 1.01 21.91
CA ARG A 113 -17.68 2.04 22.96
C ARG A 113 -18.18 3.37 22.39
N PHE A 114 -17.76 3.79 21.22
CA PHE A 114 -18.27 5.00 20.58
C PHE A 114 -19.78 4.93 20.33
N VAL A 115 -20.27 3.80 19.85
CA VAL A 115 -21.72 3.61 19.64
C VAL A 115 -22.47 3.58 20.96
N TYR A 116 -21.94 2.88 21.96
CA TYR A 116 -22.53 2.77 23.30
C TYR A 116 -22.63 4.12 24.00
N GLU A 117 -21.55 4.90 24.00
CA GLU A 117 -21.49 6.24 24.64
C GLU A 117 -22.40 7.25 23.93
N VAL A 118 -22.33 7.34 22.59
CA VAL A 118 -23.14 8.30 21.81
C VAL A 118 -24.64 7.91 21.80
N ALA A 119 -24.95 6.63 21.93
CA ALA A 119 -26.33 6.20 22.16
C ALA A 119 -26.82 6.62 23.55
N GLY A 120 -25.97 6.91 24.52
CA GLY A 120 -26.32 7.25 25.91
C GLY A 120 -26.79 6.01 26.70
N CYS A 121 -26.32 4.83 26.35
CA CYS A 121 -26.65 3.59 27.05
C CYS A 121 -25.95 3.54 28.41
N ARG A 122 -26.62 2.98 29.43
CA ARG A 122 -26.06 2.80 30.79
C ARG A 122 -26.25 1.37 31.30
N LYS A 123 -26.61 0.43 30.43
CA LYS A 123 -26.80 -0.96 30.82
C LYS A 123 -25.48 -1.66 31.02
N PRO A 124 -25.39 -2.67 31.89
CA PRO A 124 -24.18 -3.47 32.05
C PRO A 124 -23.66 -4.01 30.70
N THR A 125 -22.36 -4.01 30.52
CA THR A 125 -21.70 -4.52 29.32
C THR A 125 -20.91 -5.77 29.61
N ARG A 126 -20.94 -6.71 28.68
CA ARG A 126 -20.08 -7.89 28.66
C ARG A 126 -19.28 -7.92 27.38
N ARG A 127 -18.16 -8.62 27.37
CA ARG A 127 -17.27 -8.76 26.21
C ARG A 127 -17.14 -10.21 25.78
N LEU A 128 -17.51 -10.48 24.54
CA LEU A 128 -17.16 -11.71 23.83
C LEU A 128 -15.78 -11.54 23.20
N TRP A 129 -14.84 -12.41 23.56
CA TRP A 129 -13.48 -12.38 23.04
C TRP A 129 -13.14 -13.70 22.36
N ILE A 130 -13.29 -13.75 21.03
CA ILE A 130 -13.05 -14.95 20.21
C ILE A 130 -12.32 -14.55 18.93
N SER A 131 -11.43 -15.41 18.44
CA SER A 131 -10.69 -15.25 17.18
C SER A 131 -11.11 -16.27 16.11
N SER A 132 -12.11 -17.11 16.40
CA SER A 132 -12.70 -18.07 15.48
C SER A 132 -14.20 -17.91 15.46
N MET A 133 -14.83 -18.09 14.29
CA MET A 133 -16.29 -18.05 14.08
C MET A 133 -16.90 -19.46 13.99
N GLU A 134 -16.15 -20.48 14.37
CA GLU A 134 -16.68 -21.84 14.49
C GLU A 134 -17.74 -21.91 15.61
N GLU A 135 -18.73 -22.76 15.44
CA GLU A 135 -19.86 -22.88 16.38
C GLU A 135 -19.40 -23.19 17.82
N ALA A 136 -18.39 -24.06 17.94
CA ALA A 136 -17.82 -24.44 19.24
C ALA A 136 -17.17 -23.22 19.93
N ALA A 137 -16.38 -22.44 19.20
CA ALA A 137 -15.71 -21.25 19.74
C ALA A 137 -16.69 -20.17 20.17
N ILE A 138 -17.78 -19.97 19.42
CA ILE A 138 -18.85 -19.03 19.78
C ILE A 138 -19.53 -19.48 21.08
N LYS A 139 -19.93 -20.76 21.19
CA LYS A 139 -20.59 -21.30 22.40
C LYS A 139 -19.70 -21.19 23.62
N GLU A 140 -18.44 -21.56 23.49
CA GLU A 140 -17.45 -21.44 24.56
C GLU A 140 -17.25 -19.98 24.98
N GLY A 141 -17.09 -19.07 24.01
CA GLY A 141 -16.95 -17.63 24.27
C GLY A 141 -18.15 -17.05 25.03
N PHE A 142 -19.38 -17.44 24.68
CA PHE A 142 -20.58 -17.01 25.42
C PHE A 142 -20.68 -17.60 26.84
N SER A 143 -20.09 -18.75 27.09
CA SER A 143 -19.99 -19.32 28.45
C SER A 143 -18.95 -18.60 29.33
N HIS A 144 -18.02 -17.85 28.72
CA HIS A 144 -16.90 -17.18 29.38
C HIS A 144 -16.89 -15.65 29.16
N LEU A 145 -18.06 -15.03 28.98
CA LEU A 145 -18.15 -13.57 28.82
C LEU A 145 -17.55 -12.84 30.01
N LYS A 146 -16.64 -11.91 29.72
CA LYS A 146 -16.01 -11.05 30.73
C LYS A 146 -16.80 -9.75 30.93
N ASN A 147 -16.65 -9.11 32.08
CA ASN A 147 -17.20 -7.77 32.30
C ASN A 147 -16.56 -6.77 31.31
N GLY A 148 -17.33 -5.85 30.76
CA GLY A 148 -16.86 -4.83 29.85
C GLY A 148 -15.77 -3.95 30.43
N GLU A 149 -15.82 -3.65 31.74
CA GLU A 149 -14.80 -2.85 32.47
C GLU A 149 -13.38 -3.45 32.40
N ALA A 150 -13.27 -4.78 32.26
CA ALA A 150 -11.95 -5.44 32.11
C ALA A 150 -11.20 -5.01 30.82
N TYR A 151 -11.84 -4.28 29.93
CA TYR A 151 -11.29 -3.79 28.67
C TYR A 151 -11.16 -2.26 28.61
N ASP A 152 -11.30 -1.56 29.75
CA ASP A 152 -11.21 -0.09 29.80
C ASP A 152 -9.84 0.42 29.42
N ALA A 153 -8.75 -0.25 29.84
CA ALA A 153 -7.39 0.08 29.42
C ALA A 153 -7.17 -0.10 27.90
N LEU A 154 -7.76 -1.14 27.34
CA LEU A 154 -7.75 -1.38 25.88
C LEU A 154 -8.49 -0.28 25.12
N PHE A 155 -9.67 0.12 25.61
CA PHE A 155 -10.43 1.25 25.07
C PHE A 155 -9.65 2.56 25.19
N ALA A 156 -9.04 2.85 26.34
CA ALA A 156 -8.22 4.04 26.55
C ALA A 156 -7.08 4.12 25.54
N SER A 157 -6.38 3.00 25.28
CA SER A 157 -5.33 2.93 24.26
C SER A 157 -5.87 3.24 22.86
N ALA A 158 -7.01 2.65 22.47
CA ALA A 158 -7.65 2.89 21.18
C ALA A 158 -8.11 4.34 21.02
N LEU A 159 -8.68 4.93 22.05
CA LEU A 159 -9.13 6.32 22.09
C LEU A 159 -7.95 7.30 21.99
N CYS A 160 -6.87 7.06 22.73
CA CYS A 160 -5.65 7.85 22.65
C CYS A 160 -5.09 7.84 21.23
N ARG A 161 -5.02 6.68 20.59
CA ARG A 161 -4.58 6.57 19.21
C ARG A 161 -5.46 7.39 18.26
N ALA A 162 -6.78 7.25 18.35
CA ALA A 162 -7.70 7.98 17.50
C ALA A 162 -7.56 9.51 17.66
N LYS A 163 -7.46 9.99 18.90
CA LYS A 163 -7.25 11.41 19.22
C LYS A 163 -5.90 11.92 18.74
N ALA A 164 -4.82 11.18 18.97
CA ALA A 164 -3.48 11.53 18.55
C ALA A 164 -3.36 11.63 17.02
N ASP A 165 -3.87 10.63 16.27
CA ASP A 165 -3.90 10.65 14.82
C ASP A 165 -4.72 11.84 14.28
N TRP A 166 -5.84 12.19 14.95
CA TRP A 166 -6.64 13.37 14.63
C TRP A 166 -5.88 14.68 14.88
N LEU A 167 -5.27 14.85 16.07
CA LEU A 167 -4.56 16.07 16.45
C LEU A 167 -3.39 16.37 15.52
N ILE A 168 -2.50 15.41 15.32
CA ILE A 168 -1.33 15.61 14.46
C ILE A 168 -1.75 15.73 13.00
N GLY A 169 -2.68 14.90 12.54
CA GLY A 169 -3.18 14.93 11.17
C GLY A 169 -3.79 16.27 10.78
N ILE A 170 -4.69 16.81 11.60
CA ILE A 170 -5.40 18.07 11.32
C ILE A 170 -4.47 19.27 11.41
N ASN A 171 -3.66 19.35 12.47
CA ASN A 171 -2.78 20.50 12.71
C ASN A 171 -1.65 20.56 11.67
N ALA A 172 -0.95 19.46 11.41
CA ALA A 172 0.10 19.42 10.40
C ALA A 172 -0.45 19.67 8.98
N THR A 173 -1.57 19.03 8.61
CA THR A 173 -2.20 19.25 7.30
C THR A 173 -2.56 20.71 7.09
N ARG A 174 -3.23 21.34 8.04
CA ARG A 174 -3.64 22.75 7.90
C ARG A 174 -2.47 23.70 7.93
N LEU A 175 -1.51 23.50 8.84
CA LEU A 175 -0.31 24.33 8.96
C LEU A 175 0.43 24.40 7.62
N PHE A 176 0.87 23.26 7.12
CA PHE A 176 1.65 23.23 5.88
C PHE A 176 0.82 23.63 4.67
N SER A 177 -0.48 23.28 4.62
CA SER A 177 -1.34 23.72 3.52
C SER A 177 -1.54 25.24 3.47
N VAL A 178 -1.68 25.90 4.63
CA VAL A 178 -1.82 27.37 4.70
C VAL A 178 -0.50 28.04 4.35
N LEU A 179 0.62 27.57 4.88
CA LEU A 179 1.93 28.12 4.61
C LEU A 179 2.28 28.08 3.12
N TYR A 180 2.02 26.95 2.45
CA TYR A 180 2.37 26.77 1.03
C TYR A 180 1.26 27.14 0.05
N ASN A 181 0.08 27.55 0.56
CA ASN A 181 -1.12 27.81 -0.26
C ASN A 181 -1.42 26.66 -1.24
N HIS A 182 -1.21 25.43 -0.77
CA HIS A 182 -1.41 24.18 -1.52
C HIS A 182 -1.92 23.10 -0.57
N THR A 183 -2.83 22.24 -1.02
CA THR A 183 -3.36 21.17 -0.13
C THR A 183 -2.30 20.09 0.10
N LEU A 184 -1.75 20.06 1.31
CA LEU A 184 -0.70 19.15 1.74
C LEU A 184 -1.23 18.23 2.84
N ASN A 185 -1.63 17.02 2.44
CA ASN A 185 -2.13 16.02 3.39
C ASN A 185 -0.97 15.38 4.15
N VAL A 186 -0.94 15.60 5.45
CA VAL A 186 0.08 15.06 6.37
C VAL A 186 -0.55 14.04 7.30
N GLY A 187 0.18 12.96 7.60
CA GLY A 187 -0.30 11.95 8.55
C GLY A 187 0.78 10.96 8.91
N ARG A 188 0.73 10.46 10.15
CA ARG A 188 1.72 9.60 10.78
C ARG A 188 2.13 8.36 9.96
N VAL A 189 1.21 7.78 9.19
CA VAL A 189 1.48 6.62 8.33
C VAL A 189 1.73 7.06 6.89
N GLN A 190 0.94 8.01 6.39
CA GLN A 190 0.99 8.45 5.00
C GLN A 190 2.32 9.11 4.64
N THR A 191 2.82 9.98 5.50
CA THR A 191 4.02 10.77 5.22
C THR A 191 5.31 9.92 5.21
N PRO A 192 5.55 9.04 6.21
CA PRO A 192 6.68 8.12 6.14
C PRO A 192 6.61 7.15 4.94
N THR A 193 5.40 6.72 4.56
CA THR A 193 5.24 5.90 3.35
C THR A 193 5.65 6.65 2.09
N LEU A 194 5.30 7.94 1.98
CA LEU A 194 5.75 8.79 0.87
C LEU A 194 7.28 8.96 0.88
N LYS A 195 7.87 9.15 2.07
CA LYS A 195 9.32 9.27 2.21
C LYS A 195 10.06 8.02 1.68
N MET A 196 9.55 6.81 1.93
CA MET A 196 10.15 5.60 1.38
C MET A 196 10.23 5.62 -0.16
N LEU A 197 9.21 6.15 -0.82
CA LEU A 197 9.19 6.29 -2.28
C LEU A 197 10.18 7.36 -2.73
N VAL A 198 10.26 8.49 -2.03
CA VAL A 198 11.19 9.59 -2.34
C VAL A 198 12.64 9.15 -2.13
N ASP A 199 12.95 8.47 -1.02
CA ASP A 199 14.29 7.95 -0.75
C ASP A 199 14.72 6.91 -1.80
N ARG A 200 13.79 6.06 -2.25
CA ARG A 200 14.05 5.09 -3.31
C ARG A 200 14.33 5.77 -4.64
N ASP A 201 13.56 6.79 -5.00
CA ASP A 201 13.75 7.59 -6.22
C ASP A 201 15.10 8.33 -6.19
N ALA A 202 15.44 8.93 -5.06
CA ALA A 202 16.73 9.57 -4.84
C ALA A 202 17.89 8.57 -5.00
N ALA A 203 17.79 7.38 -4.42
CA ALA A 203 18.79 6.33 -4.55
C ALA A 203 18.97 5.87 -6.00
N ILE A 204 17.89 5.86 -6.80
CA ILE A 204 17.96 5.53 -8.23
C ILE A 204 18.60 6.67 -9.02
N THR A 205 18.18 7.91 -8.78
CA THR A 205 18.62 9.10 -9.53
C THR A 205 20.08 9.45 -9.25
N THR A 206 20.56 9.24 -8.03
CA THR A 206 21.93 9.52 -7.63
C THR A 206 22.87 8.34 -7.85
N PHE A 207 22.34 7.19 -8.30
CA PHE A 207 23.14 5.98 -8.49
C PHE A 207 24.23 6.17 -9.53
N LYS A 208 25.45 5.84 -9.16
CA LYS A 208 26.60 5.81 -10.07
C LYS A 208 26.87 4.39 -10.51
N LYS A 209 26.71 4.14 -11.80
CA LYS A 209 26.99 2.86 -12.42
C LYS A 209 28.49 2.60 -12.44
N GLU A 210 28.91 1.47 -11.89
CA GLU A 210 30.30 1.04 -11.85
C GLU A 210 30.44 -0.30 -12.57
N LYS A 211 31.50 -0.44 -13.34
CA LYS A 211 31.83 -1.71 -13.99
C LYS A 211 32.56 -2.63 -13.02
N TYR A 212 32.33 -3.91 -13.17
CA TYR A 212 33.09 -4.95 -12.51
C TYR A 212 33.22 -6.18 -13.39
N TYR A 213 34.21 -7.01 -13.07
CA TYR A 213 34.59 -8.13 -13.91
C TYR A 213 34.67 -9.41 -13.08
N HIS A 214 34.39 -10.54 -13.74
CA HIS A 214 34.71 -11.87 -13.24
C HIS A 214 35.53 -12.62 -14.29
N VAL A 215 36.52 -13.35 -13.83
CA VAL A 215 37.15 -14.36 -14.65
C VAL A 215 36.41 -15.68 -14.42
N ARG A 216 35.99 -16.36 -15.49
CA ARG A 216 35.32 -17.64 -15.44
C ARG A 216 36.18 -18.71 -16.05
N LEU A 217 36.38 -19.81 -15.31
CA LEU A 217 37.08 -21.00 -15.78
C LEU A 217 36.07 -22.02 -16.28
N SER A 218 36.31 -22.60 -17.44
CA SER A 218 35.53 -23.73 -17.96
C SER A 218 36.18 -25.05 -17.52
N LEU A 219 35.47 -25.81 -16.68
CA LEU A 219 35.99 -27.02 -16.02
C LEU A 219 35.01 -28.17 -16.26
N SER A 220 35.34 -29.06 -17.21
CA SER A 220 34.52 -30.25 -17.54
C SER A 220 33.01 -29.96 -17.71
N GLY A 221 32.65 -28.85 -18.38
CA GLY A 221 31.27 -28.47 -18.62
C GLY A 221 30.61 -27.65 -17.52
N ALA A 222 31.31 -27.36 -16.41
CA ALA A 222 30.91 -26.37 -15.41
C ALA A 222 31.74 -25.09 -15.52
N GLU A 223 31.18 -23.99 -15.06
CA GLU A 223 31.87 -22.70 -14.95
C GLU A 223 32.16 -22.38 -13.49
N ALA A 224 33.41 -22.09 -13.15
CA ALA A 224 33.83 -21.54 -11.87
C ALA A 224 34.19 -20.06 -12.04
N ALA A 225 33.66 -19.18 -11.18
CA ALA A 225 33.88 -17.75 -11.25
C ALA A 225 34.83 -17.27 -10.14
N SER A 226 35.69 -16.29 -10.47
CA SER A 226 36.47 -15.55 -9.49
C SER A 226 35.59 -14.66 -8.62
N GLU A 227 36.18 -14.09 -7.57
CA GLU A 227 35.58 -12.93 -6.90
C GLU A 227 35.46 -11.73 -7.84
N LYS A 228 34.74 -10.72 -7.39
CA LYS A 228 34.50 -9.48 -8.14
C LYS A 228 35.81 -8.68 -8.24
N LEU A 229 36.20 -8.33 -9.48
CA LEU A 229 37.32 -7.48 -9.78
C LEU A 229 36.86 -6.11 -10.27
N SER A 230 37.49 -5.03 -9.83
CA SER A 230 37.10 -3.67 -10.22
C SER A 230 37.84 -3.17 -11.47
N ASP A 231 38.96 -3.81 -11.85
CA ASP A 231 39.82 -3.39 -12.95
C ASP A 231 39.83 -4.44 -14.07
N ARG A 232 39.57 -4.00 -15.30
CA ARG A 232 39.60 -4.84 -16.51
C ARG A 232 40.99 -5.39 -16.77
N SER A 233 42.04 -4.61 -16.56
CA SER A 233 43.44 -5.04 -16.81
C SER A 233 43.88 -6.11 -15.82
N GLU A 234 43.35 -6.07 -14.58
CA GLU A 234 43.57 -7.11 -13.58
C GLU A 234 42.88 -8.41 -14.01
N ALA A 235 41.61 -8.33 -14.49
CA ALA A 235 40.90 -9.48 -14.98
C ALA A 235 41.53 -10.14 -16.20
N ASP A 236 42.07 -9.33 -17.13
CA ASP A 236 42.77 -9.84 -18.32
C ASP A 236 44.10 -10.50 -17.93
N ARG A 237 44.86 -9.95 -16.97
CA ARG A 237 46.09 -10.58 -16.42
C ARG A 237 45.78 -11.90 -15.73
N LEU A 238 44.75 -11.91 -14.88
CA LEU A 238 44.31 -13.15 -14.19
C LEU A 238 43.86 -14.22 -15.18
N LYS A 239 43.13 -13.84 -16.23
CA LYS A 239 42.74 -14.74 -17.31
C LYS A 239 43.98 -15.40 -17.94
N ALA A 240 44.93 -14.58 -18.39
CA ALA A 240 46.16 -15.09 -19.03
C ALA A 240 46.98 -16.00 -18.10
N ALA A 241 47.07 -15.63 -16.81
CA ALA A 241 47.73 -16.45 -15.80
C ALA A 241 47.03 -17.81 -15.58
N CYS A 242 45.67 -17.82 -15.58
CA CYS A 242 44.91 -19.07 -15.46
C CYS A 242 45.06 -19.98 -16.68
N GLU A 243 45.08 -19.43 -17.89
CA GLU A 243 45.26 -20.19 -19.14
C GLU A 243 46.68 -20.82 -19.24
N ALA A 244 47.66 -20.28 -18.52
CA ALA A 244 49.01 -20.80 -18.40
C ALA A 244 49.27 -21.68 -17.15
N SER A 245 48.26 -21.90 -16.34
CA SER A 245 48.37 -22.59 -15.04
C SER A 245 47.41 -23.77 -15.00
N LYS A 246 47.54 -24.60 -13.98
CA LYS A 246 46.57 -25.63 -13.65
C LYS A 246 45.55 -25.11 -12.67
N ALA A 247 44.28 -25.50 -12.79
CA ALA A 247 43.27 -25.35 -11.75
C ALA A 247 43.15 -26.64 -10.92
N VAL A 248 43.14 -26.49 -9.60
CA VAL A 248 43.06 -27.61 -8.67
C VAL A 248 41.78 -27.47 -7.83
N CYS A 249 40.96 -28.52 -7.76
CA CYS A 249 39.80 -28.53 -6.87
C CYS A 249 40.29 -28.66 -5.42
N THR A 250 40.21 -27.59 -4.66
CA THR A 250 40.72 -27.52 -3.27
C THR A 250 39.66 -27.91 -2.24
N SER A 251 38.36 -27.76 -2.59
CA SER A 251 37.27 -28.10 -1.69
C SER A 251 36.00 -28.47 -2.46
N LEU A 252 35.30 -29.47 -1.96
CA LEU A 252 33.99 -29.89 -2.47
C LEU A 252 33.01 -30.06 -1.31
N VAL A 253 32.20 -29.02 -1.09
CA VAL A 253 31.18 -29.01 -0.01
C VAL A 253 29.84 -29.41 -0.57
N LYS A 254 29.22 -30.45 -0.02
CA LYS A 254 27.87 -30.93 -0.31
C LYS A 254 26.99 -30.75 0.92
N GLU A 255 25.92 -29.97 0.78
CA GLU A 255 25.00 -29.69 1.89
C GLU A 255 23.58 -30.02 1.49
N LYS A 256 22.93 -30.87 2.28
CA LYS A 256 21.49 -31.06 2.15
C LYS A 256 20.75 -29.88 2.77
N LYS A 257 20.03 -29.13 1.95
CA LYS A 257 19.26 -27.93 2.36
C LYS A 257 17.77 -28.18 2.18
N THR A 258 16.98 -27.53 3.02
CA THR A 258 15.52 -27.54 2.91
C THR A 258 14.97 -26.13 2.78
N ALA A 259 13.92 -25.97 1.99
CA ALA A 259 13.12 -24.75 1.93
C ALA A 259 11.73 -25.06 2.48
N ALA A 260 11.38 -24.37 3.57
CA ALA A 260 10.07 -24.54 4.19
C ALA A 260 8.94 -24.09 3.26
N PRO A 261 7.74 -24.68 3.38
CA PRO A 261 6.55 -24.19 2.72
C PRO A 261 6.26 -22.71 3.07
N PRO A 262 5.66 -21.95 2.16
CA PRO A 262 5.21 -20.60 2.48
C PRO A 262 4.09 -20.65 3.53
N LYS A 263 4.03 -19.66 4.42
CA LYS A 263 2.92 -19.52 5.37
C LYS A 263 1.59 -19.27 4.64
N LEU A 264 0.47 -19.47 5.32
CA LEU A 264 -0.83 -19.04 4.83
C LEU A 264 -0.84 -17.53 4.58
N PHE A 265 -1.83 -17.05 3.84
CA PHE A 265 -1.97 -15.63 3.59
C PHE A 265 -2.58 -14.89 4.77
N ASP A 266 -1.90 -13.85 5.23
CA ASP A 266 -2.50 -12.63 5.74
C ASP A 266 -2.85 -11.69 4.57
N LEU A 267 -3.48 -10.54 4.86
CA LEU A 267 -3.86 -9.61 3.79
C LEU A 267 -2.65 -9.04 3.05
N THR A 268 -1.58 -8.68 3.75
CA THR A 268 -0.38 -8.07 3.12
C THR A 268 0.29 -9.05 2.17
N SER A 269 0.51 -10.28 2.59
CA SER A 269 1.12 -11.30 1.74
C SER A 269 0.24 -11.71 0.55
N LEU A 270 -1.10 -11.73 0.73
CA LEU A 270 -2.03 -11.93 -0.39
C LEU A 270 -1.94 -10.78 -1.40
N GLN A 271 -1.92 -9.53 -0.95
CA GLN A 271 -1.79 -8.36 -1.81
C GLN A 271 -0.47 -8.35 -2.59
N ARG A 272 0.63 -8.70 -1.92
CA ARG A 272 1.96 -8.82 -2.54
C ARG A 272 1.99 -9.87 -3.63
N GLU A 273 1.46 -11.04 -3.36
CA GLU A 273 1.46 -12.15 -4.33
C GLU A 273 0.49 -11.89 -5.49
N ALA A 274 -0.69 -11.31 -5.22
CA ALA A 274 -1.63 -10.91 -6.27
C ALA A 274 -1.06 -9.79 -7.19
N ASN A 275 -0.31 -8.84 -6.63
CA ASN A 275 0.39 -7.84 -7.42
C ASN A 275 1.48 -8.48 -8.30
N ARG A 276 2.25 -9.41 -7.74
CA ARG A 276 3.31 -10.12 -8.47
C ARG A 276 2.74 -10.94 -9.64
N LEU A 277 1.71 -11.76 -9.39
CA LEU A 277 1.16 -12.69 -10.37
C LEU A 277 0.21 -12.01 -11.37
N PHE A 278 -0.64 -11.12 -10.91
CA PHE A 278 -1.75 -10.57 -11.71
C PHE A 278 -1.64 -9.07 -11.96
N GLY A 279 -0.69 -8.38 -11.32
CA GLY A 279 -0.57 -6.92 -11.39
C GLY A 279 -1.67 -6.15 -10.66
N TYR A 280 -2.45 -6.82 -9.78
CA TYR A 280 -3.49 -6.15 -9.03
C TYR A 280 -2.90 -5.19 -7.99
N THR A 281 -3.54 -4.03 -7.81
CA THR A 281 -3.18 -3.13 -6.72
C THR A 281 -3.61 -3.72 -5.38
N ALA A 282 -3.02 -3.23 -4.29
CA ALA A 282 -3.40 -3.62 -2.93
C ALA A 282 -4.90 -3.38 -2.68
N LYS A 283 -5.44 -2.26 -3.19
CA LYS A 283 -6.86 -1.94 -3.08
C LYS A 283 -7.74 -2.90 -3.87
N GLN A 284 -7.39 -3.21 -5.12
CA GLN A 284 -8.12 -4.18 -5.94
C GLN A 284 -8.14 -5.56 -5.29
N THR A 285 -6.99 -6.01 -4.77
CA THR A 285 -6.90 -7.31 -4.08
C THR A 285 -7.80 -7.36 -2.85
N LEU A 286 -7.80 -6.29 -2.03
CA LEU A 286 -8.68 -6.20 -0.87
C LEU A 286 -10.16 -6.20 -1.26
N ASP A 287 -10.54 -5.44 -2.29
CA ASP A 287 -11.95 -5.39 -2.75
C ASP A 287 -12.43 -6.75 -3.27
N LEU A 288 -11.58 -7.46 -4.04
CA LEU A 288 -11.87 -8.80 -4.54
C LEU A 288 -11.99 -9.82 -3.39
N ALA A 289 -11.06 -9.78 -2.44
CA ALA A 289 -11.11 -10.66 -1.28
C ALA A 289 -12.34 -10.37 -0.39
N GLN A 290 -12.71 -9.10 -0.24
CA GLN A 290 -13.93 -8.69 0.47
C GLN A 290 -15.19 -9.20 -0.24
N ALA A 291 -15.27 -9.08 -1.56
CA ALA A 291 -16.40 -9.60 -2.35
C ALA A 291 -16.54 -11.14 -2.22
N LEU A 292 -15.41 -11.86 -2.21
CA LEU A 292 -15.40 -13.32 -1.98
C LEU A 292 -15.82 -13.68 -0.55
N TYR A 293 -15.40 -12.91 0.44
CA TYR A 293 -15.86 -13.08 1.82
C TYR A 293 -17.38 -12.87 1.96
N GLU A 294 -17.94 -11.84 1.34
CA GLU A 294 -19.39 -11.58 1.33
C GLU A 294 -20.19 -12.70 0.64
N LYS A 295 -19.59 -13.33 -0.36
CA LYS A 295 -20.09 -14.56 -0.99
C LYS A 295 -19.85 -15.82 -0.16
N ARG A 296 -19.21 -15.71 1.00
CA ARG A 296 -18.81 -16.81 1.89
C ARG A 296 -17.83 -17.80 1.25
N LEU A 297 -17.07 -17.40 0.24
CA LEU A 297 -16.09 -18.24 -0.46
C LEU A 297 -14.69 -18.13 0.12
N LEU A 298 -14.39 -17.04 0.84
CA LEU A 298 -13.15 -16.79 1.57
C LEU A 298 -13.45 -16.46 3.02
N THR A 299 -12.50 -16.73 3.90
CA THR A 299 -12.51 -16.24 5.28
C THR A 299 -12.27 -14.74 5.32
N TYR A 300 -12.40 -14.10 6.48
CA TYR A 300 -12.29 -12.64 6.61
C TYR A 300 -10.92 -12.13 6.12
N PRO A 301 -10.88 -11.20 5.15
CA PRO A 301 -9.61 -10.86 4.49
C PRO A 301 -8.73 -9.87 5.25
N ARG A 302 -9.26 -9.12 6.22
CA ARG A 302 -8.48 -8.10 6.94
C ARG A 302 -7.80 -8.68 8.18
N THR A 303 -6.93 -9.62 7.98
CA THR A 303 -6.16 -10.30 9.03
C THR A 303 -4.67 -10.06 8.86
N ASP A 304 -3.95 -10.06 9.95
CA ASP A 304 -2.48 -10.06 10.03
C ASP A 304 -1.92 -11.45 10.38
N SER A 305 -2.80 -12.42 10.65
CA SER A 305 -2.38 -13.78 10.96
C SER A 305 -2.13 -14.63 9.71
N ALA A 306 -1.05 -15.38 9.74
CA ALA A 306 -0.71 -16.41 8.76
C ALA A 306 -0.93 -17.85 9.30
N PHE A 307 -1.77 -17.98 10.34
CA PHE A 307 -2.09 -19.25 11.00
C PHE A 307 -3.60 -19.43 11.16
N LEU A 308 -4.03 -20.67 11.33
CA LEU A 308 -5.38 -21.05 11.74
C LEU A 308 -5.39 -21.35 13.25
N THR A 309 -6.56 -21.29 13.86
CA THR A 309 -6.77 -21.75 15.23
C THR A 309 -6.78 -23.29 15.31
N ASP A 310 -6.41 -23.84 16.46
CA ASP A 310 -6.24 -25.29 16.62
C ASP A 310 -7.54 -26.06 16.41
N ASP A 311 -8.70 -25.45 16.68
CA ASP A 311 -10.06 -25.99 16.45
C ASP A 311 -10.44 -26.12 14.96
N MET A 312 -9.70 -25.47 14.05
CA MET A 312 -9.97 -25.53 12.61
C MET A 312 -9.35 -26.73 11.88
N GLY A 313 -8.75 -27.67 12.60
CA GLY A 313 -8.05 -28.81 11.98
C GLY A 313 -8.93 -29.60 11.00
N ASP A 314 -10.13 -30.02 11.43
CA ASP A 314 -11.05 -30.82 10.60
C ASP A 314 -11.62 -30.00 9.45
N THR A 315 -11.95 -28.74 9.69
CA THR A 315 -12.41 -27.79 8.66
C THR A 315 -11.34 -27.62 7.57
N ALA A 316 -10.09 -27.39 7.95
CA ALA A 316 -8.97 -27.26 7.02
C ALA A 316 -8.73 -28.54 6.21
N ALA A 317 -8.78 -29.70 6.83
CA ALA A 317 -8.68 -31.00 6.16
C ALA A 317 -9.77 -31.18 5.10
N GLY A 318 -11.03 -30.86 5.46
CA GLY A 318 -12.16 -30.89 4.55
C GLY A 318 -11.99 -29.97 3.34
N ILE A 319 -11.53 -28.74 3.57
CA ILE A 319 -11.25 -27.76 2.50
C ILE A 319 -10.13 -28.29 1.59
N ILE A 320 -9.02 -28.78 2.12
CA ILE A 320 -7.91 -29.33 1.35
C ILE A 320 -8.38 -30.48 0.44
N LYS A 321 -9.16 -31.41 0.98
CA LYS A 321 -9.75 -32.51 0.19
C LYS A 321 -10.61 -31.99 -0.98
N LEU A 322 -11.41 -30.95 -0.72
CA LEU A 322 -12.23 -30.28 -1.73
C LEU A 322 -11.36 -29.63 -2.82
N LEU A 323 -10.31 -28.92 -2.44
CA LEU A 323 -9.38 -28.25 -3.35
C LEU A 323 -8.65 -29.25 -4.25
N CYS A 324 -8.17 -30.37 -3.70
CA CYS A 324 -7.55 -31.44 -4.48
C CYS A 324 -8.48 -32.00 -5.56
N GLY A 325 -9.78 -32.09 -5.28
CA GLY A 325 -10.75 -32.54 -6.28
C GLY A 325 -11.19 -31.48 -7.30
N LYS A 326 -11.14 -30.18 -6.94
CA LYS A 326 -11.62 -29.08 -7.80
C LYS A 326 -10.53 -28.45 -8.66
N PHE A 327 -9.29 -28.42 -8.22
CA PHE A 327 -8.21 -27.76 -8.94
C PHE A 327 -7.51 -28.72 -9.90
N SER A 328 -7.62 -28.43 -11.21
CA SER A 328 -7.03 -29.25 -12.27
C SER A 328 -5.51 -29.45 -12.12
N PHE A 329 -4.80 -28.47 -11.56
CA PHE A 329 -3.36 -28.58 -11.33
C PHE A 329 -2.98 -29.58 -10.21
N MET A 330 -3.95 -30.04 -9.40
CA MET A 330 -3.76 -31.12 -8.42
C MET A 330 -4.05 -32.50 -9.00
N ALA A 331 -4.57 -32.60 -10.22
CA ALA A 331 -4.92 -33.89 -10.82
C ALA A 331 -3.73 -34.85 -10.90
N GLY A 332 -3.93 -36.07 -10.43
CA GLY A 332 -2.91 -37.13 -10.43
C GLY A 332 -1.76 -36.91 -9.41
N MET A 333 -1.93 -35.96 -8.47
CA MET A 333 -0.96 -35.74 -7.41
C MET A 333 -1.36 -36.49 -6.14
N ASP A 334 -0.48 -37.34 -5.64
CA ASP A 334 -0.63 -37.90 -4.28
C ASP A 334 -0.23 -36.83 -3.26
N PHE A 335 -1.21 -36.35 -2.51
CA PHE A 335 -1.01 -35.23 -1.59
C PHE A 335 -1.46 -35.56 -0.16
N ALA A 336 -0.49 -35.59 0.74
CA ALA A 336 -0.70 -35.78 2.17
C ALA A 336 -0.42 -34.47 2.92
N PRO A 337 -1.46 -33.76 3.42
CA PRO A 337 -1.28 -32.46 4.08
C PRO A 337 -0.76 -32.62 5.51
N GLU A 338 0.18 -31.76 5.91
CA GLU A 338 0.71 -31.62 7.26
C GLU A 338 0.07 -30.44 7.98
N LEU A 339 -1.13 -30.61 8.53
CA LEU A 339 -1.94 -29.57 9.15
C LEU A 339 -1.26 -28.86 10.32
N ALA A 340 -0.43 -29.58 11.09
CA ALA A 340 0.31 -29.01 12.24
C ALA A 340 1.18 -27.81 11.85
N LYS A 341 1.55 -27.64 10.56
CA LYS A 341 2.34 -26.50 10.09
C LYS A 341 1.56 -25.20 10.09
N VAL A 342 0.25 -25.25 9.98
CA VAL A 342 -0.63 -24.08 9.81
C VAL A 342 -1.53 -23.83 11.03
N LEU A 343 -1.62 -24.76 11.98
CA LEU A 343 -2.43 -24.63 13.19
C LEU A 343 -1.58 -24.03 14.33
N ASN A 344 -2.00 -22.89 14.88
CA ASN A 344 -1.39 -22.30 16.06
C ASN A 344 -2.26 -21.14 16.59
N SER A 345 -3.16 -21.45 17.53
CA SER A 345 -4.05 -20.46 18.14
C SER A 345 -3.32 -19.29 18.81
N LYS A 346 -2.10 -19.50 19.33
CA LYS A 346 -1.30 -18.44 19.98
C LYS A 346 -0.78 -17.39 19.01
N LYS A 347 -0.75 -17.70 17.69
CA LYS A 347 -0.32 -16.78 16.62
C LYS A 347 -1.48 -16.22 15.81
N VAL A 348 -2.70 -16.42 16.28
CA VAL A 348 -3.90 -15.81 15.74
C VAL A 348 -4.28 -14.67 16.67
N SER A 349 -4.37 -13.46 16.13
CA SER A 349 -4.81 -12.25 16.83
C SER A 349 -6.35 -12.15 16.78
N ASP A 350 -6.86 -11.19 16.04
CA ASP A 350 -8.31 -10.94 15.88
C ASP A 350 -8.97 -11.95 14.95
N HIS A 351 -8.27 -12.35 13.89
CA HIS A 351 -8.74 -13.25 12.84
C HIS A 351 -7.65 -14.20 12.39
N HIS A 352 -8.02 -15.43 12.03
CA HIS A 352 -7.10 -16.39 11.43
C HIS A 352 -6.77 -16.05 9.95
N ALA A 353 -5.84 -16.79 9.36
CA ALA A 353 -5.38 -16.62 7.98
C ALA A 353 -6.50 -16.72 6.93
N ILE A 354 -6.24 -16.14 5.76
CA ILE A 354 -7.16 -16.14 4.62
C ILE A 354 -7.10 -17.50 3.92
N ILE A 355 -8.21 -18.25 3.96
CA ILE A 355 -8.38 -19.52 3.27
C ILE A 355 -9.74 -19.60 2.57
N PRO A 356 -9.94 -20.45 1.54
CA PRO A 356 -11.26 -20.78 1.04
C PRO A 356 -12.15 -21.42 2.11
N THR A 357 -13.47 -21.43 1.87
CA THR A 357 -14.43 -22.06 2.76
C THR A 357 -15.06 -23.30 2.12
N MET A 358 -15.81 -24.08 2.90
CA MET A 358 -16.57 -25.24 2.41
C MET A 358 -17.69 -24.88 1.41
N GLU A 359 -18.15 -23.61 1.35
CA GLU A 359 -19.13 -23.16 0.34
C GLU A 359 -18.60 -23.29 -1.10
N LEU A 360 -17.28 -23.39 -1.25
CA LEU A 360 -16.65 -23.70 -2.53
C LEU A 360 -17.15 -25.03 -3.14
N ALA A 361 -17.65 -25.99 -2.32
CA ALA A 361 -18.22 -27.24 -2.81
C ALA A 361 -19.39 -27.01 -3.76
N LYS A 362 -20.21 -25.99 -3.49
CA LYS A 362 -21.44 -25.64 -4.23
C LYS A 362 -21.20 -24.64 -5.35
N THR A 363 -19.96 -24.12 -5.49
CA THR A 363 -19.64 -23.02 -6.38
C THR A 363 -19.00 -23.54 -7.68
N ASP A 364 -19.55 -23.08 -8.81
CA ASP A 364 -18.88 -23.22 -10.09
C ASP A 364 -17.83 -22.12 -10.23
N LEU A 365 -16.56 -22.51 -10.27
CA LEU A 365 -15.45 -21.57 -10.43
C LEU A 365 -15.49 -20.85 -11.78
N ALA A 366 -16.03 -21.47 -12.81
CA ALA A 366 -16.11 -20.86 -14.14
C ALA A 366 -17.14 -19.71 -14.18
N ALA A 367 -18.15 -19.73 -13.31
CA ALA A 367 -19.14 -18.69 -13.20
C ALA A 367 -18.65 -17.43 -12.46
N LEU A 368 -17.53 -17.52 -11.74
CA LEU A 368 -16.94 -16.35 -11.08
C LEU A 368 -16.23 -15.43 -12.07
N PRO A 369 -16.27 -14.09 -11.86
CA PRO A 369 -15.39 -13.16 -12.57
C PRO A 369 -13.93 -13.62 -12.46
N GLU A 370 -13.17 -13.45 -13.55
CA GLU A 370 -11.77 -13.92 -13.61
C GLU A 370 -10.92 -13.41 -12.47
N SER A 371 -11.06 -12.12 -12.09
CA SER A 371 -10.31 -11.52 -11.01
C SER A 371 -10.63 -12.14 -9.64
N GLU A 372 -11.90 -12.42 -9.35
CA GLU A 372 -12.30 -13.12 -8.13
C GLU A 372 -11.80 -14.56 -8.11
N ARG A 373 -11.94 -15.26 -9.25
CA ARG A 373 -11.42 -16.63 -9.42
C ARG A 373 -9.92 -16.69 -9.18
N ASN A 374 -9.15 -15.71 -9.67
CA ASN A 374 -7.71 -15.63 -9.47
C ASN A 374 -7.37 -15.52 -7.98
N ILE A 375 -8.02 -14.65 -7.22
CA ILE A 375 -7.78 -14.51 -5.78
C ILE A 375 -8.20 -15.77 -5.01
N LEU A 376 -9.35 -16.35 -5.32
CA LEU A 376 -9.82 -17.58 -4.66
C LEU A 376 -8.89 -18.77 -4.92
N THR A 377 -8.47 -18.94 -6.17
CA THR A 377 -7.56 -20.01 -6.57
C THR A 377 -6.16 -19.80 -5.95
N LEU A 378 -5.68 -18.56 -5.88
CA LEU A 378 -4.42 -18.22 -5.22
C LEU A 378 -4.46 -18.56 -3.72
N ALA A 379 -5.54 -18.21 -3.02
CA ALA A 379 -5.70 -18.55 -1.60
C ALA A 379 -5.76 -20.07 -1.38
N GLY A 380 -6.47 -20.80 -2.25
CA GLY A 380 -6.52 -22.26 -2.21
C GLY A 380 -5.18 -22.92 -2.52
N ALA A 381 -4.46 -22.46 -3.54
CA ALA A 381 -3.12 -22.93 -3.87
C ALA A 381 -2.15 -22.70 -2.70
N ARG A 382 -2.25 -21.55 -2.01
CA ARG A 382 -1.44 -21.26 -0.82
C ARG A 382 -1.74 -22.20 0.34
N LEU A 383 -2.99 -22.56 0.58
CA LEU A 383 -3.35 -23.55 1.62
C LEU A 383 -2.73 -24.91 1.31
N LEU A 384 -2.79 -25.36 0.06
CA LEU A 384 -2.15 -26.60 -0.38
C LEU A 384 -0.64 -26.54 -0.22
N MET A 385 0.01 -25.47 -0.66
CA MET A 385 1.47 -25.30 -0.49
C MET A 385 1.88 -25.26 0.99
N ALA A 386 1.15 -24.51 1.82
CA ALA A 386 1.49 -24.31 3.24
C ALA A 386 1.42 -25.60 4.05
N THR A 387 0.58 -26.53 3.63
CA THR A 387 0.43 -27.85 4.27
C THR A 387 1.24 -28.96 3.59
N ALA A 388 1.99 -28.66 2.54
CA ALA A 388 2.82 -29.62 1.83
C ALA A 388 4.15 -29.90 2.55
N ALA A 389 4.82 -30.96 2.13
CA ALA A 389 6.17 -31.30 2.61
C ALA A 389 7.20 -30.23 2.18
N VAL A 390 8.30 -30.15 2.89
CA VAL A 390 9.42 -29.25 2.60
C VAL A 390 10.08 -29.60 1.27
N HIS A 391 10.52 -28.58 0.52
CA HIS A 391 11.40 -28.77 -0.63
C HIS A 391 12.81 -29.10 -0.13
N THR A 392 13.42 -30.16 -0.66
CA THR A 392 14.76 -30.63 -0.25
C THR A 392 15.69 -30.69 -1.45
N PHE A 393 16.88 -30.15 -1.33
CA PHE A 393 17.88 -30.16 -2.38
C PHE A 393 19.30 -30.30 -1.82
N GLU A 394 20.20 -30.79 -2.63
CA GLU A 394 21.62 -30.79 -2.34
C GLU A 394 22.26 -29.56 -2.99
N ALA A 395 22.87 -28.70 -2.20
CA ALA A 395 23.69 -27.59 -2.68
C ALA A 395 25.15 -28.05 -2.72
N VAL A 396 25.77 -27.94 -3.89
CA VAL A 396 27.18 -28.30 -4.10
C VAL A 396 27.97 -27.04 -4.36
N THR A 397 29.03 -26.83 -3.60
CA THR A 397 29.99 -25.76 -3.82
C THR A 397 31.35 -26.37 -4.04
N ALA A 398 31.89 -26.21 -5.24
CA ALA A 398 33.26 -26.63 -5.58
C ALA A 398 34.16 -25.39 -5.66
N THR A 399 35.25 -25.41 -4.92
CA THR A 399 36.25 -24.33 -4.90
C THR A 399 37.51 -24.82 -5.62
N PHE A 400 38.00 -24.00 -6.53
CA PHE A 400 39.21 -24.30 -7.31
C PHE A 400 40.23 -23.19 -7.06
N GLU A 401 41.48 -23.58 -6.97
CA GLU A 401 42.62 -22.64 -6.97
C GLU A 401 43.28 -22.67 -8.34
N CYS A 402 43.48 -21.49 -8.96
CA CYS A 402 44.16 -21.33 -10.21
C CYS A 402 44.95 -20.01 -10.21
N ALA A 403 46.23 -20.02 -10.59
CA ALA A 403 47.10 -18.85 -10.58
C ALA A 403 47.08 -18.06 -9.24
N GLY A 404 46.97 -18.78 -8.10
CA GLY A 404 46.93 -18.19 -6.76
C GLY A 404 45.62 -17.47 -6.40
N GLN A 405 44.57 -17.67 -7.18
CA GLN A 405 43.25 -17.09 -6.93
C GLN A 405 42.19 -18.19 -6.80
N SER A 406 41.15 -17.90 -6.00
CA SER A 406 40.04 -18.82 -5.76
C SER A 406 38.90 -18.62 -6.76
N PHE A 407 38.36 -19.72 -7.27
CA PHE A 407 37.23 -19.77 -8.18
C PHE A 407 36.14 -20.69 -7.62
N THR A 408 34.91 -20.29 -7.69
CA THR A 408 33.77 -21.03 -7.12
C THR A 408 32.79 -21.46 -8.21
N ALA A 409 32.45 -22.75 -8.23
CA ALA A 409 31.30 -23.29 -8.99
C ALA A 409 30.21 -23.70 -8.01
N LYS A 410 28.97 -23.31 -8.25
CA LYS A 410 27.80 -23.66 -7.43
C LYS A 410 26.83 -24.50 -8.24
N GLY A 411 26.35 -25.56 -7.63
CA GLY A 411 25.33 -26.43 -8.19
C GLY A 411 24.18 -26.67 -7.21
N LYS A 412 23.05 -27.10 -7.76
CA LYS A 412 21.86 -27.46 -6.99
C LYS A 412 21.20 -28.66 -7.67
N THR A 413 20.97 -29.72 -6.92
CA THR A 413 20.25 -30.91 -7.34
C THR A 413 19.01 -31.07 -6.46
N VAL A 414 17.82 -31.09 -7.05
CA VAL A 414 16.57 -31.30 -6.30
C VAL A 414 16.48 -32.77 -5.89
N LEU A 415 16.29 -33.01 -4.60
CA LEU A 415 16.10 -34.34 -4.03
C LEU A 415 14.61 -34.66 -3.83
N TYR A 416 13.82 -33.64 -3.47
CA TYR A 416 12.38 -33.75 -3.30
C TYR A 416 11.71 -32.40 -3.53
N ASP A 417 10.77 -32.31 -4.46
CA ASP A 417 10.10 -31.06 -4.85
C ASP A 417 9.24 -30.47 -3.72
N GLY A 418 8.53 -31.31 -2.97
CA GLY A 418 7.66 -30.88 -1.89
C GLY A 418 6.63 -29.83 -2.37
N TRP A 419 6.48 -28.76 -1.61
CA TRP A 419 5.52 -27.67 -1.91
C TRP A 419 5.79 -26.95 -3.26
N LYS A 420 7.03 -26.97 -3.75
CA LYS A 420 7.38 -26.33 -5.04
C LYS A 420 6.74 -27.01 -6.25
N GLU A 421 6.42 -28.29 -6.17
CA GLU A 421 5.67 -28.99 -7.22
C GLU A 421 4.27 -28.37 -7.39
N ILE A 422 3.59 -28.07 -6.28
CA ILE A 422 2.27 -27.42 -6.29
C ILE A 422 2.38 -26.02 -6.90
N ASP A 423 3.38 -25.23 -6.47
CA ASP A 423 3.62 -23.87 -7.00
C ASP A 423 3.89 -23.90 -8.51
N ARG A 424 4.74 -24.82 -8.97
CA ARG A 424 5.06 -25.01 -10.39
C ARG A 424 3.81 -25.34 -11.21
N ARG A 425 3.01 -26.30 -10.77
CA ARG A 425 1.76 -26.70 -11.43
C ARG A 425 0.73 -25.57 -11.43
N TYR A 426 0.57 -24.88 -10.30
CA TYR A 426 -0.31 -23.73 -10.21
C TYR A 426 0.09 -22.61 -11.18
N ARG A 427 1.38 -22.24 -11.21
CA ARG A 427 1.88 -21.21 -12.16
C ARG A 427 1.73 -21.64 -13.62
N ALA A 428 1.94 -22.92 -13.92
CA ALA A 428 1.73 -23.44 -15.29
C ALA A 428 0.26 -23.38 -15.72
N ALA A 429 -0.68 -23.44 -14.77
CA ALA A 429 -2.12 -23.33 -15.04
C ALA A 429 -2.60 -21.88 -15.20
N LEU A 430 -1.80 -20.87 -14.86
CA LEU A 430 -2.15 -19.46 -15.05
C LEU A 430 -2.12 -19.11 -16.57
N LYS A 431 -3.19 -18.46 -17.05
CA LYS A 431 -3.32 -18.06 -18.45
C LYS A 431 -2.27 -17.04 -18.89
N ASN A 432 -1.95 -16.09 -18.03
CA ASN A 432 -0.91 -15.09 -18.24
C ASN A 432 0.32 -15.52 -17.45
N LYS A 433 1.40 -15.91 -18.15
CA LYS A 433 2.67 -16.17 -17.47
C LYS A 433 3.14 -14.87 -16.81
N PRO A 434 3.29 -14.81 -15.48
CA PRO A 434 3.88 -13.64 -14.86
C PRO A 434 5.28 -13.43 -15.46
N GLU A 435 5.65 -12.16 -15.70
CA GLU A 435 7.05 -11.82 -15.94
C GLU A 435 7.86 -12.41 -14.79
N THR A 436 8.77 -13.35 -15.11
CA THR A 436 9.67 -13.90 -14.11
C THR A 436 10.59 -12.77 -13.67
N ASP A 437 10.40 -12.26 -12.45
CA ASP A 437 11.48 -11.52 -11.80
C ASP A 437 12.67 -12.49 -11.70
N ASP A 438 13.80 -12.10 -12.27
CA ASP A 438 15.04 -12.89 -12.39
C ASP A 438 15.62 -13.42 -11.06
N ALA A 439 15.01 -13.08 -9.94
CA ALA A 439 15.44 -13.53 -8.61
C ALA A 439 15.09 -14.99 -8.28
N ASP A 440 14.23 -15.66 -9.04
CA ASP A 440 13.76 -17.04 -8.80
C ASP A 440 14.08 -17.98 -9.97
N SER A 441 15.18 -17.77 -10.71
CA SER A 441 15.71 -18.82 -11.57
C SER A 441 16.34 -19.92 -10.71
N ASP A 442 15.48 -20.64 -9.99
CA ASP A 442 15.82 -21.88 -9.26
C ASP A 442 16.07 -23.01 -10.27
N THR A 443 16.80 -22.68 -11.37
CA THR A 443 17.18 -23.65 -12.37
C THR A 443 18.15 -24.63 -11.73
N GLU A 444 17.76 -25.88 -11.76
CA GLU A 444 18.65 -26.98 -11.47
C GLU A 444 19.93 -26.82 -12.28
N LYS A 445 21.06 -26.66 -11.61
CA LYS A 445 22.38 -26.63 -12.20
C LYS A 445 23.20 -27.74 -11.57
N THR A 446 23.10 -28.95 -12.11
CA THR A 446 23.90 -30.07 -11.65
C THR A 446 25.34 -29.85 -12.06
N LEU A 447 26.26 -29.88 -11.10
CA LEU A 447 27.69 -29.87 -11.39
C LEU A 447 28.15 -31.27 -11.80
N PRO A 448 29.17 -31.35 -12.68
CA PRO A 448 29.88 -32.60 -12.93
C PRO A 448 30.45 -33.17 -11.62
N PRO A 449 30.69 -34.50 -11.53
CA PRO A 449 31.28 -35.12 -10.34
C PRO A 449 32.75 -34.68 -10.22
N PHE A 450 32.98 -33.63 -9.44
CA PHE A 450 34.32 -33.21 -9.03
C PHE A 450 34.81 -34.01 -7.83
N THR A 451 36.16 -34.12 -7.70
CA THR A 451 36.82 -34.67 -6.51
C THR A 451 37.89 -33.70 -6.02
N GLU A 452 38.07 -33.62 -4.71
CA GLU A 452 39.17 -32.85 -4.11
C GLU A 452 40.52 -33.36 -4.63
N GLY A 453 41.43 -32.44 -4.94
CA GLY A 453 42.71 -32.74 -5.58
C GLY A 453 42.63 -32.94 -7.10
N GLN A 454 41.47 -32.95 -7.73
CA GLN A 454 41.32 -33.05 -9.18
C GLN A 454 41.97 -31.81 -9.86
N THR A 455 42.78 -32.05 -10.87
CA THR A 455 43.52 -31.02 -11.61
C THR A 455 42.96 -30.85 -13.03
N PHE A 456 43.00 -29.63 -13.52
CA PHE A 456 42.63 -29.25 -14.88
C PHE A 456 43.79 -28.43 -15.46
N GLU A 457 44.47 -29.00 -16.44
CA GLU A 457 45.60 -28.33 -17.09
C GLU A 457 45.09 -27.27 -18.07
N ASN A 458 45.66 -26.06 -17.99
CA ASN A 458 45.38 -24.94 -18.90
C ASN A 458 43.90 -24.70 -19.17
N PRO A 459 43.09 -24.44 -18.12
CA PRO A 459 41.66 -24.29 -18.27
C PRO A 459 41.33 -23.07 -19.15
N ALA A 460 40.37 -23.21 -20.04
CA ALA A 460 39.89 -22.08 -20.80
C ALA A 460 39.28 -21.03 -19.86
N ALA A 461 39.74 -19.79 -19.96
CA ALA A 461 39.32 -18.70 -19.13
C ALA A 461 38.62 -17.58 -19.95
N THR A 462 37.55 -17.03 -19.45
CA THR A 462 36.84 -15.90 -20.07
C THR A 462 36.65 -14.77 -19.07
N VAL A 463 36.76 -13.52 -19.52
CA VAL A 463 36.42 -12.34 -18.70
C VAL A 463 35.00 -11.94 -19.05
N THR A 464 34.14 -11.87 -18.04
CA THR A 464 32.78 -11.33 -18.16
C THR A 464 32.72 -9.96 -17.53
N GLU A 465 32.17 -9.00 -18.27
CA GLU A 465 31.95 -7.62 -17.81
C GLU A 465 30.53 -7.46 -17.33
N HIS A 466 30.35 -6.84 -16.20
CA HIS A 466 29.08 -6.55 -15.56
C HIS A 466 29.04 -5.10 -15.10
N ASP A 467 27.84 -4.58 -14.96
CA ASP A 467 27.60 -3.27 -14.37
C ASP A 467 26.80 -3.41 -13.07
N THR A 468 27.13 -2.58 -12.08
CA THR A 468 26.22 -2.42 -10.94
C THR A 468 24.89 -1.80 -11.40
N THR A 469 23.79 -2.22 -10.80
CA THR A 469 22.45 -1.73 -11.14
C THR A 469 21.82 -0.97 -9.97
N PRO A 470 21.07 0.12 -10.23
CA PRO A 470 20.35 0.82 -9.18
C PRO A 470 19.26 -0.09 -8.59
N PRO A 471 18.79 0.20 -7.36
CA PRO A 471 17.63 -0.48 -6.84
C PRO A 471 16.42 -0.26 -7.76
N LYS A 472 15.56 -1.27 -7.91
CA LYS A 472 14.33 -1.14 -8.69
C LYS A 472 13.36 -0.17 -8.02
N PRO A 473 12.59 0.65 -8.75
CA PRO A 473 11.49 1.44 -8.20
C PRO A 473 10.52 0.57 -7.40
N HIS A 474 9.89 1.15 -6.39
CA HIS A 474 8.86 0.40 -5.66
C HIS A 474 7.65 0.10 -6.55
N ASN A 475 7.13 -1.11 -6.39
CA ASN A 475 5.78 -1.49 -6.80
C ASN A 475 4.89 -1.70 -5.57
N GLU A 476 3.62 -2.02 -5.74
CA GLU A 476 2.69 -2.26 -4.62
C GLU A 476 3.26 -3.33 -3.65
N ALA A 477 3.77 -4.44 -4.19
CA ALA A 477 4.29 -5.54 -3.38
C ALA A 477 5.52 -5.13 -2.54
N SER A 478 6.49 -4.44 -3.15
CA SER A 478 7.71 -4.03 -2.45
C SER A 478 7.47 -2.88 -1.48
N LEU A 479 6.52 -1.96 -1.78
CA LEU A 479 6.15 -0.90 -0.85
C LEU A 479 5.39 -1.46 0.36
N LEU A 480 4.43 -2.36 0.17
CA LEU A 480 3.74 -3.04 1.28
C LEU A 480 4.73 -3.77 2.21
N SER A 481 5.73 -4.45 1.62
CA SER A 481 6.79 -5.08 2.41
C SER A 481 7.63 -4.06 3.19
N ALA A 482 7.98 -2.94 2.56
CA ALA A 482 8.72 -1.87 3.24
C ALA A 482 7.90 -1.26 4.38
N MET A 483 6.60 -1.01 4.18
CA MET A 483 5.70 -0.52 5.24
C MET A 483 5.57 -1.51 6.41
N GLU A 484 5.52 -2.80 6.12
CA GLU A 484 5.39 -3.86 7.13
C GLU A 484 6.62 -3.94 8.05
N HIS A 485 7.82 -3.74 7.51
CA HIS A 485 9.07 -3.84 8.26
C HIS A 485 9.60 -2.50 8.77
N ALA A 486 8.94 -1.39 8.44
CA ALA A 486 9.37 -0.06 8.85
C ALA A 486 9.33 0.11 10.37
N GLY A 487 10.44 0.55 10.99
CA GLY A 487 10.54 0.74 12.43
C GLY A 487 10.39 -0.54 13.27
N SER A 488 10.52 -1.72 12.66
CA SER A 488 10.37 -3.00 13.37
C SER A 488 11.49 -3.23 14.42
N GLU A 489 12.64 -2.60 14.23
CA GLU A 489 13.76 -2.67 15.18
C GLU A 489 13.50 -1.82 16.43
N ASP A 490 12.69 -0.75 16.29
CA ASP A 490 12.35 0.19 17.36
C ASP A 490 11.03 -0.18 18.08
N THR A 491 10.32 -1.23 17.60
CA THR A 491 9.01 -1.61 18.15
C THR A 491 9.15 -2.74 19.16
N ASP A 492 8.47 -2.59 20.32
CA ASP A 492 8.40 -3.61 21.37
C ASP A 492 7.93 -4.96 20.74
N PRO A 493 8.58 -6.10 21.06
CA PRO A 493 8.14 -7.42 20.61
C PRO A 493 6.68 -7.73 20.91
N ASP A 494 6.16 -7.19 22.01
CA ASP A 494 4.76 -7.35 22.45
C ASP A 494 3.79 -6.33 21.86
N ALA A 495 4.27 -5.38 21.05
CA ALA A 495 3.37 -4.41 20.42
C ALA A 495 2.36 -5.13 19.52
N GLU A 496 1.08 -4.77 19.68
CA GLU A 496 -0.01 -5.36 18.90
C GLU A 496 0.21 -5.17 17.40
N ARG A 497 0.87 -4.07 17.01
CA ARG A 497 1.06 -3.72 15.60
C ARG A 497 2.49 -3.26 15.33
N LYS A 498 3.06 -3.81 14.26
CA LYS A 498 4.41 -3.49 13.79
C LYS A 498 4.37 -2.90 12.40
N GLY A 499 5.27 -1.96 12.13
CA GLY A 499 5.37 -1.29 10.84
C GLY A 499 4.41 -0.10 10.68
N LEU A 500 4.37 0.43 9.46
CA LEU A 500 3.52 1.56 9.08
C LEU A 500 2.14 1.08 8.64
N GLY A 501 1.11 1.45 9.42
CA GLY A 501 -0.26 1.05 9.18
C GLY A 501 -0.53 -0.44 9.43
N THR A 502 -1.80 -0.80 9.41
CA THR A 502 -2.24 -2.20 9.53
C THR A 502 -2.42 -2.82 8.15
N PRO A 503 -2.45 -4.13 7.99
CA PRO A 503 -2.80 -4.77 6.72
C PRO A 503 -4.06 -4.18 6.09
N ALA A 504 -5.09 -3.93 6.89
CA ALA A 504 -6.36 -3.34 6.44
C ALA A 504 -6.25 -1.90 5.92
N THR A 505 -5.28 -1.10 6.40
CA THR A 505 -5.17 0.33 6.11
C THR A 505 -4.10 0.68 5.09
N ARG A 506 -3.07 -0.15 4.90
CA ARG A 506 -1.94 0.12 3.98
C ARG A 506 -2.40 0.43 2.55
N ALA A 507 -3.33 -0.36 2.02
CA ALA A 507 -3.91 -0.11 0.69
C ALA A 507 -4.56 1.28 0.59
N ALA A 508 -5.31 1.69 1.60
CA ALA A 508 -5.96 3.00 1.63
C ALA A 508 -4.94 4.16 1.73
N VAL A 509 -3.80 3.95 2.42
CA VAL A 509 -2.70 4.92 2.47
C VAL A 509 -2.10 5.13 1.09
N ILE A 510 -1.79 4.06 0.37
CA ILE A 510 -1.25 4.13 -1.00
C ILE A 510 -2.25 4.87 -1.92
N GLU A 511 -3.54 4.52 -1.85
CA GLU A 511 -4.59 5.20 -2.64
C GLU A 511 -4.72 6.69 -2.30
N LYS A 512 -4.59 7.07 -1.03
CA LYS A 512 -4.60 8.49 -0.62
C LYS A 512 -3.42 9.26 -1.21
N LEU A 513 -2.23 8.68 -1.23
CA LEU A 513 -1.04 9.28 -1.84
C LEU A 513 -1.23 9.49 -3.36
N VAL A 514 -1.77 8.48 -4.05
CA VAL A 514 -2.04 8.56 -5.50
C VAL A 514 -3.14 9.57 -5.80
N LYS A 515 -4.28 9.51 -5.10
CA LYS A 515 -5.40 10.47 -5.28
C LYS A 515 -5.02 11.90 -4.89
N GLY A 516 -4.13 12.06 -3.92
CA GLY A 516 -3.59 13.35 -3.50
C GLY A 516 -2.59 13.95 -4.48
N GLY A 517 -2.18 13.22 -5.53
CA GLY A 517 -1.22 13.67 -6.52
C GLY A 517 0.23 13.65 -6.07
N PHE A 518 0.54 13.04 -4.92
CA PHE A 518 1.90 12.90 -4.40
C PHE A 518 2.66 11.71 -4.97
N VAL A 519 1.93 10.72 -5.49
CA VAL A 519 2.46 9.50 -6.11
C VAL A 519 1.72 9.24 -7.41
N GLU A 520 2.43 8.82 -8.44
CA GLU A 520 1.84 8.35 -9.70
C GLU A 520 2.14 6.86 -9.93
N ARG A 521 1.21 6.18 -10.62
CA ARG A 521 1.42 4.80 -11.07
C ARG A 521 1.86 4.81 -12.54
N LYS A 522 3.05 4.26 -12.83
CA LYS A 522 3.54 3.99 -14.20
C LYS A 522 3.69 2.48 -14.39
N GLY A 523 2.71 1.86 -15.02
CA GLY A 523 2.60 0.40 -15.05
C GLY A 523 2.45 -0.16 -13.64
N LYS A 524 3.35 -1.06 -13.22
CA LYS A 524 3.37 -1.60 -11.86
C LYS A 524 4.13 -0.71 -10.85
N GLN A 525 4.87 0.31 -11.33
CA GLN A 525 5.73 1.14 -10.49
C GLN A 525 4.94 2.25 -9.80
N LEU A 526 5.35 2.57 -8.57
CA LEU A 526 4.91 3.70 -7.77
C LEU A 526 6.05 4.73 -7.71
N LEU A 527 5.85 5.89 -8.31
CA LEU A 527 6.86 6.95 -8.40
C LEU A 527 6.38 8.19 -7.65
N PRO A 528 7.23 8.86 -6.86
CA PRO A 528 6.87 10.12 -6.26
C PRO A 528 6.74 11.18 -7.36
N THR A 529 5.74 12.05 -7.23
CA THR A 529 5.62 13.24 -8.08
C THR A 529 6.49 14.37 -7.53
N LYS A 530 6.65 15.45 -8.29
CA LYS A 530 7.31 16.66 -7.80
C LYS A 530 6.68 17.17 -6.49
N ASP A 531 5.35 17.20 -6.40
CA ASP A 531 4.64 17.61 -5.19
C ASP A 531 4.89 16.62 -4.03
N GLY A 532 5.02 15.34 -4.32
CA GLY A 532 5.39 14.32 -3.33
C GLY A 532 6.80 14.52 -2.78
N ILE A 533 7.77 14.77 -3.64
CA ILE A 533 9.16 15.08 -3.26
C ILE A 533 9.19 16.36 -2.43
N ASN A 534 8.54 17.41 -2.91
CA ASN A 534 8.48 18.70 -2.22
C ASN A 534 7.84 18.55 -0.82
N LEU A 535 6.76 17.77 -0.69
CA LEU A 535 6.12 17.53 0.60
C LEU A 535 7.10 16.91 1.62
N VAL A 536 7.85 15.89 1.22
CA VAL A 536 8.85 15.28 2.10
C VAL A 536 9.95 16.27 2.48
N CYS A 537 10.40 17.11 1.55
CA CYS A 537 11.47 18.10 1.80
C CYS A 537 11.04 19.25 2.75
N VAL A 538 9.75 19.55 2.85
CA VAL A 538 9.28 20.67 3.69
C VAL A 538 8.87 20.24 5.10
N LEU A 539 8.56 18.97 5.27
CA LEU A 539 8.15 18.42 6.58
C LEU A 539 9.35 18.12 7.49
N PRO A 540 9.18 18.23 8.81
CA PRO A 540 10.21 17.80 9.75
C PRO A 540 10.40 16.28 9.71
N ASP A 541 11.60 15.83 10.06
CA ASP A 541 11.95 14.40 10.09
C ASP A 541 11.03 13.59 11.01
N THR A 542 10.58 14.18 12.13
CA THR A 542 9.63 13.53 13.05
C THR A 542 8.34 13.08 12.37
N LEU A 543 7.82 13.85 11.40
CA LEU A 543 6.60 13.50 10.65
C LEU A 543 6.87 12.61 9.44
N THR A 544 8.12 12.48 9.01
CA THR A 544 8.51 11.66 7.85
C THR A 544 9.17 10.34 8.25
N SER A 545 9.54 10.17 9.54
CA SER A 545 10.16 8.96 10.08
C SER A 545 9.13 7.93 10.55
N PRO A 546 9.38 6.62 10.37
CA PRO A 546 8.59 5.55 10.98
C PRO A 546 8.76 5.45 12.51
N GLN A 547 9.83 6.03 13.10
CA GLN A 547 10.10 5.97 14.54
C GLN A 547 8.96 6.55 15.36
N LEU A 548 8.37 7.69 14.96
CA LEU A 548 7.21 8.24 15.63
C LEU A 548 6.07 7.23 15.76
N THR A 549 5.86 6.43 14.72
CA THR A 549 4.83 5.37 14.74
C THR A 549 5.19 4.27 15.72
N ALA A 550 6.45 3.83 15.75
CA ALA A 550 6.92 2.82 16.68
C ALA A 550 6.80 3.28 18.14
N GLU A 551 7.23 4.49 18.44
CA GLU A 551 7.13 5.10 19.79
C GLU A 551 5.68 5.18 20.28
N TRP A 552 4.75 5.61 19.41
CA TRP A 552 3.34 5.65 19.77
C TRP A 552 2.77 4.25 20.01
N GLU A 553 3.05 3.28 19.16
CA GLU A 553 2.53 1.92 19.32
C GLU A 553 3.09 1.25 20.60
N ASN A 554 4.35 1.56 20.97
CA ASN A 554 4.93 1.12 22.23
C ASN A 554 4.16 1.72 23.44
N ASN A 555 3.97 3.04 23.46
CA ASN A 555 3.21 3.71 24.52
C ASN A 555 1.76 3.23 24.60
N LEU A 556 1.08 3.11 23.46
CA LEU A 556 -0.30 2.62 23.38
C LEU A 556 -0.41 1.16 23.85
N THR A 557 0.61 0.34 23.62
CA THR A 557 0.67 -1.03 24.15
C THR A 557 0.82 -1.05 25.67
N GLN A 558 1.60 -0.12 26.24
CA GLN A 558 1.70 0.00 27.70
C GLN A 558 0.39 0.50 28.30
N ILE A 559 -0.31 1.45 27.66
CA ILE A 559 -1.65 1.89 28.08
C ILE A 559 -2.65 0.73 28.06
N ALA A 560 -2.68 -0.06 26.98
CA ALA A 560 -3.57 -1.22 26.87
C ALA A 560 -3.32 -2.30 27.95
N LYS A 561 -2.10 -2.34 28.51
CA LYS A 561 -1.70 -3.22 29.62
C LYS A 561 -1.87 -2.57 31.02
N ASP A 562 -2.47 -1.39 31.09
CA ASP A 562 -2.63 -0.58 32.32
C ASP A 562 -1.28 -0.26 33.01
N LYS A 563 -0.22 -0.02 32.21
CA LYS A 563 1.14 0.27 32.67
C LYS A 563 1.62 1.68 32.35
N ALA A 564 0.85 2.46 31.61
CA ALA A 564 1.13 3.85 31.27
C ALA A 564 -0.14 4.69 31.35
N ASP A 565 0.03 5.97 31.72
CA ASP A 565 -1.07 6.92 31.85
C ASP A 565 -1.52 7.46 30.49
N PRO A 566 -2.81 7.26 30.11
CA PRO A 566 -3.39 7.85 28.90
C PRO A 566 -3.29 9.38 28.83
N ALA A 567 -3.41 10.07 30.00
CA ALA A 567 -3.39 11.51 30.04
C ALA A 567 -2.00 12.07 29.72
N ALA A 568 -0.93 11.48 30.28
CA ALA A 568 0.45 11.87 30.01
C ALA A 568 0.80 11.66 28.50
N PHE A 569 0.31 10.56 27.88
CA PHE A 569 0.48 10.36 26.45
C PHE A 569 -0.20 11.46 25.63
N MET A 570 -1.45 11.82 25.95
CA MET A 570 -2.20 12.85 25.24
C MET A 570 -1.59 14.25 25.41
N GLU A 571 -1.08 14.59 26.60
CA GLU A 571 -0.35 15.84 26.86
C GLU A 571 0.88 15.96 25.95
N GLY A 572 1.67 14.90 25.83
CA GLY A 572 2.81 14.85 24.89
C GLY A 572 2.41 15.06 23.42
N ILE A 573 1.24 14.55 23.00
CA ILE A 573 0.70 14.77 21.66
C ILE A 573 0.26 16.22 21.44
N GLU A 574 -0.39 16.83 22.43
CA GLU A 574 -0.78 18.24 22.38
C GLU A 574 0.44 19.16 22.33
N ASP A 575 1.46 18.87 23.13
CA ASP A 575 2.71 19.62 23.11
C ASP A 575 3.44 19.50 21.78
N MET A 576 3.45 18.31 21.17
CA MET A 576 3.96 18.12 19.82
C MET A 576 3.20 18.99 18.80
N ALA A 577 1.87 19.10 18.92
CA ALA A 577 1.08 19.95 18.02
C ALA A 577 1.36 21.45 18.25
N ARG A 578 1.54 21.89 19.51
CA ARG A 578 1.92 23.27 19.86
C ARG A 578 3.30 23.62 19.32
N GLU A 579 4.28 22.75 19.55
CA GLU A 579 5.66 22.96 19.10
C GLU A 579 5.75 22.99 17.56
N LEU A 580 4.99 22.12 16.88
CA LEU A 580 4.93 22.12 15.42
C LEU A 580 4.47 23.48 14.87
N VAL A 581 3.40 24.06 15.41
CA VAL A 581 2.88 25.37 14.97
C VAL A 581 3.86 26.49 15.31
N LYS A 582 4.46 26.46 16.49
CA LYS A 582 5.45 27.46 16.93
C LYS A 582 6.73 27.44 16.08
N THR A 583 7.20 26.27 15.68
CA THR A 583 8.43 26.09 14.89
C THR A 583 8.29 26.62 13.44
N TYR A 584 7.06 26.61 12.90
CA TYR A 584 6.80 26.99 11.49
C TYR A 584 5.84 28.20 11.40
N PRO A 585 6.21 29.40 11.89
CA PRO A 585 5.35 30.57 11.85
C PRO A 585 5.24 31.20 10.46
N PHE A 586 6.27 31.05 9.61
CA PHE A 586 6.32 31.55 8.24
C PHE A 586 7.33 30.72 7.40
N LEU A 587 7.25 30.88 6.06
CA LEU A 587 8.18 30.25 5.15
C LEU A 587 9.44 31.07 4.92
N SER A 588 10.58 30.39 4.75
CA SER A 588 11.74 30.99 4.10
C SER A 588 11.46 31.20 2.61
N ASP A 589 12.06 32.23 1.99
CA ASP A 589 11.85 32.55 0.57
C ASP A 589 12.15 31.39 -0.36
N ASP A 590 13.16 30.57 -0.07
CA ASP A 590 13.55 29.41 -0.86
C ASP A 590 12.44 28.35 -0.92
N LYS A 591 11.77 28.09 0.20
CA LYS A 591 10.69 27.08 0.30
C LYS A 591 9.36 27.59 -0.26
N ALA A 592 9.12 28.91 -0.26
CA ALA A 592 7.88 29.52 -0.73
C ALA A 592 7.59 29.27 -2.22
N GLN A 593 8.58 28.87 -3.01
CA GLN A 593 8.45 28.60 -4.44
C GLN A 593 8.10 27.12 -4.75
N MET A 594 8.29 26.20 -3.81
CA MET A 594 8.29 24.74 -4.08
C MET A 594 6.98 24.20 -4.65
N PHE A 595 5.83 24.73 -4.22
CA PHE A 595 4.51 24.30 -4.70
C PHE A 595 3.85 25.28 -5.67
N LYS A 596 4.58 26.28 -6.15
CA LYS A 596 4.05 27.14 -7.19
C LYS A 596 4.00 26.36 -8.51
N PRO A 597 2.87 26.34 -9.23
CA PRO A 597 2.79 25.67 -10.51
C PRO A 597 3.87 26.23 -11.44
N GLU A 598 4.66 25.38 -12.04
CA GLU A 598 5.50 25.75 -13.18
C GLU A 598 4.57 26.18 -14.30
N ARG A 599 4.48 27.48 -14.53
CA ARG A 599 3.75 28.01 -15.67
C ARG A 599 4.67 27.90 -16.88
N GLU A 600 4.32 27.06 -17.83
CA GLU A 600 4.99 27.07 -19.13
C GLU A 600 4.79 28.45 -19.76
N ALA A 601 5.89 29.11 -20.04
CA ALA A 601 5.86 30.35 -20.75
C ALA A 601 5.45 30.10 -22.22
N LEU A 602 4.38 30.74 -22.68
CA LEU A 602 3.94 30.63 -24.06
C LEU A 602 4.93 31.28 -25.04
N GLY A 603 5.74 32.20 -24.56
CA GLY A 603 6.77 32.94 -25.29
C GLY A 603 7.22 34.18 -24.54
N SER A 604 8.10 34.95 -25.14
CA SER A 604 8.60 36.23 -24.58
C SER A 604 7.65 37.40 -24.92
N CYS A 605 7.48 38.28 -23.96
CA CYS A 605 6.70 39.52 -24.15
C CYS A 605 7.37 40.41 -25.21
N PRO A 606 6.65 40.81 -26.25
CA PRO A 606 7.23 41.67 -27.30
C PRO A 606 7.60 43.06 -26.82
N ARG A 607 7.09 43.51 -25.65
CA ARG A 607 7.35 44.83 -25.09
C ARG A 607 8.55 44.89 -24.15
N CYS A 608 8.74 43.83 -23.31
CA CYS A 608 9.76 43.87 -22.26
C CYS A 608 10.62 42.60 -22.18
N GLY A 609 10.38 41.61 -23.04
CA GLY A 609 11.16 40.36 -23.06
C GLY A 609 10.81 39.34 -21.97
N SER A 610 10.02 39.71 -20.95
CA SER A 610 9.65 38.81 -19.85
C SER A 610 8.71 37.69 -20.32
N PRO A 611 8.69 36.54 -19.64
CA PRO A 611 7.80 35.42 -19.98
C PRO A 611 6.30 35.83 -19.99
N VAL A 612 5.52 35.32 -20.96
CA VAL A 612 4.07 35.46 -21.03
C VAL A 612 3.42 34.14 -20.63
N TYR A 613 2.48 34.20 -19.69
CA TYR A 613 1.78 33.05 -19.15
C TYR A 613 0.30 33.02 -19.49
N GLU A 614 -0.31 31.84 -19.48
CA GLU A 614 -1.74 31.65 -19.59
C GLU A 614 -2.46 31.95 -18.28
N GLY A 615 -3.45 32.85 -18.31
CA GLY A 615 -4.42 33.09 -17.25
C GLY A 615 -5.80 32.51 -17.59
N LYS A 616 -6.74 32.60 -16.66
CA LYS A 616 -8.12 32.11 -16.88
C LYS A 616 -8.79 32.85 -18.08
N LYS A 617 -8.62 34.18 -18.20
CA LYS A 617 -9.28 35.03 -19.19
C LYS A 617 -8.33 35.66 -20.23
N ASN A 618 -7.03 35.54 -20.04
CA ASN A 618 -6.01 36.22 -20.83
C ASN A 618 -4.69 35.47 -20.90
N TYR A 619 -3.79 35.96 -21.76
CA TYR A 619 -2.36 35.66 -21.76
C TYR A 619 -1.64 36.93 -21.36
N TYR A 620 -0.84 36.93 -20.30
CA TYR A 620 -0.31 38.13 -19.67
C TYR A 620 1.21 38.05 -19.40
N CYS A 621 1.85 39.22 -19.46
CA CYS A 621 3.26 39.33 -19.13
C CYS A 621 3.51 39.09 -17.62
N SER A 622 4.58 38.38 -17.30
CA SER A 622 4.98 38.14 -15.90
C SER A 622 5.50 39.38 -15.20
N ASN A 623 6.01 40.35 -15.94
CA ASN A 623 6.46 41.61 -15.36
C ASN A 623 5.23 42.49 -15.01
N LYS A 624 5.07 42.76 -13.70
CA LYS A 624 3.94 43.52 -13.15
C LYS A 624 3.89 45.00 -13.66
N GLU A 625 5.03 45.56 -14.08
CA GLU A 625 5.13 46.89 -14.64
C GLU A 625 4.77 46.94 -16.13
N CYS A 626 4.68 45.78 -16.78
CA CYS A 626 4.35 45.67 -18.19
C CYS A 626 2.85 45.38 -18.37
N ILE A 627 2.17 46.25 -19.04
CA ILE A 627 0.72 46.17 -19.31
C ILE A 627 0.36 45.22 -20.48
N PHE A 628 1.33 44.49 -21.06
CA PHE A 628 1.06 43.58 -22.18
C PHE A 628 0.13 42.44 -21.76
N THR A 629 -1.06 42.42 -22.40
CA THR A 629 -2.08 41.40 -22.14
C THR A 629 -2.87 41.10 -23.39
N MET A 630 -2.95 39.86 -23.81
CA MET A 630 -3.81 39.34 -24.87
C MET A 630 -5.05 38.69 -24.27
N TRP A 631 -6.24 39.21 -24.57
CA TRP A 631 -7.49 38.69 -24.00
C TRP A 631 -8.04 37.52 -24.82
N LYS A 632 -8.47 36.43 -24.15
CA LYS A 632 -9.04 35.25 -24.83
C LYS A 632 -10.35 35.54 -25.55
N ASN A 633 -11.12 36.52 -25.08
CA ASN A 633 -12.34 37.03 -25.66
C ASN A 633 -12.11 38.31 -26.46
N ASP A 634 -10.95 38.45 -27.12
CA ASP A 634 -10.67 39.62 -27.94
C ASP A 634 -11.61 39.66 -29.16
N ARG A 635 -12.22 40.86 -29.38
CA ARG A 635 -13.20 41.10 -30.43
C ARG A 635 -12.68 40.74 -31.84
N PHE A 636 -11.40 40.90 -32.08
CA PHE A 636 -10.79 40.55 -33.36
C PHE A 636 -10.96 39.05 -33.68
N PHE A 637 -10.78 38.16 -32.69
CA PHE A 637 -10.96 36.71 -32.84
C PHE A 637 -12.45 36.31 -32.84
N GLU A 638 -13.27 36.93 -32.01
CA GLU A 638 -14.72 36.69 -31.95
C GLU A 638 -15.42 37.00 -33.27
N GLU A 639 -15.15 38.16 -33.84
CA GLU A 639 -15.71 38.56 -35.15
C GLU A 639 -15.32 37.61 -36.29
N ARG A 640 -14.16 36.93 -36.15
CA ARG A 640 -13.67 35.97 -37.14
C ARG A 640 -14.03 34.54 -36.81
N LYS A 641 -14.83 34.31 -35.74
CA LYS A 641 -15.27 33.01 -35.25
C LYS A 641 -14.11 32.06 -34.99
N VAL A 642 -13.01 32.55 -34.42
CA VAL A 642 -11.81 31.81 -34.05
C VAL A 642 -11.64 31.80 -32.54
N THR A 643 -11.50 30.63 -31.96
CA THR A 643 -11.15 30.52 -30.56
C THR A 643 -9.66 30.84 -30.37
N PHE A 644 -9.36 31.86 -29.57
CA PHE A 644 -7.98 32.27 -29.28
C PHE A 644 -7.35 31.30 -28.29
N THR A 645 -6.70 30.25 -28.79
CA THR A 645 -6.09 29.18 -28.02
C THR A 645 -4.66 29.51 -27.59
N PRO A 646 -4.12 28.79 -26.55
CA PRO A 646 -2.70 28.90 -26.14
C PRO A 646 -1.72 28.68 -27.31
N LYS A 647 -2.05 27.77 -28.25
CA LYS A 647 -1.22 27.51 -29.43
C LYS A 647 -1.13 28.71 -30.34
N ILE A 648 -2.25 29.43 -30.56
CA ILE A 648 -2.27 30.65 -31.35
C ILE A 648 -1.48 31.75 -30.63
N ALA A 649 -1.66 31.93 -29.34
CA ALA A 649 -0.94 32.90 -28.53
C ALA A 649 0.59 32.63 -28.56
N ALA A 650 1.01 31.38 -28.37
CA ALA A 650 2.42 30.97 -28.43
C ALA A 650 3.04 31.28 -29.82
N ALA A 651 2.34 30.93 -30.90
CA ALA A 651 2.82 31.24 -32.26
C ALA A 651 2.96 32.74 -32.51
N LEU A 652 1.98 33.57 -32.05
CA LEU A 652 2.06 35.01 -32.14
C LEU A 652 3.23 35.60 -31.32
N LEU A 653 3.51 35.07 -30.16
CA LEU A 653 4.64 35.49 -29.31
C LEU A 653 6.01 35.09 -29.87
N GLN A 654 6.10 33.88 -30.47
CA GLN A 654 7.36 33.36 -30.99
C GLN A 654 7.76 33.92 -32.37
N SER A 655 6.79 34.06 -33.26
CA SER A 655 7.03 34.40 -34.66
C SER A 655 6.33 35.67 -35.13
N GLY A 656 5.56 36.32 -34.24
CA GLY A 656 4.74 37.51 -34.59
C GLY A 656 3.52 37.19 -35.44
N LYS A 657 3.34 35.97 -35.94
CA LYS A 657 2.28 35.59 -36.88
C LYS A 657 1.87 34.11 -36.73
N VAL A 658 0.64 33.80 -37.13
CA VAL A 658 0.10 32.45 -37.15
C VAL A 658 -0.85 32.20 -38.32
N ASN A 659 -0.73 31.11 -39.03
CA ASN A 659 -1.63 30.72 -40.10
C ASN A 659 -2.88 30.08 -39.52
N VAL A 660 -4.05 30.61 -39.84
CA VAL A 660 -5.35 30.11 -39.38
C VAL A 660 -6.23 29.83 -40.57
N LYS A 661 -6.83 28.62 -40.58
CA LYS A 661 -7.79 28.21 -41.61
C LYS A 661 -9.21 28.61 -41.23
N LYS A 662 -10.05 28.84 -42.24
CA LYS A 662 -11.50 29.11 -42.08
C LYS A 662 -11.80 30.34 -41.21
N LEU A 663 -11.02 31.41 -41.36
CA LEU A 663 -11.36 32.72 -40.78
C LEU A 663 -12.68 33.23 -41.38
N TYR A 664 -13.63 33.64 -40.55
CA TYR A 664 -14.87 34.22 -41.01
C TYR A 664 -14.68 35.71 -41.40
N SER A 665 -15.22 36.11 -42.54
CA SER A 665 -15.23 37.49 -42.97
C SER A 665 -16.59 38.15 -42.66
N PRO A 666 -16.65 39.09 -41.72
CA PRO A 666 -17.90 39.81 -41.44
C PRO A 666 -18.46 40.59 -42.62
N LYS A 667 -17.58 41.02 -43.58
CA LYS A 667 -17.97 41.79 -44.78
C LYS A 667 -18.61 40.93 -45.86
N THR A 668 -18.16 39.70 -46.03
CA THR A 668 -18.60 38.86 -47.16
C THR A 668 -19.43 37.63 -46.72
N GLY A 669 -19.51 37.37 -45.43
CA GLY A 669 -20.21 36.19 -44.87
C GLY A 669 -19.53 34.84 -45.19
N LYS A 670 -18.35 34.85 -45.83
CA LYS A 670 -17.63 33.65 -46.27
C LYS A 670 -16.39 33.35 -45.38
N THR A 671 -15.93 32.13 -45.39
CA THR A 671 -14.67 31.75 -44.74
C THR A 671 -13.49 31.79 -45.70
N TYR A 672 -12.32 32.13 -45.20
CA TYR A 672 -11.07 32.18 -45.94
C TYR A 672 -9.89 31.77 -45.08
N ASP A 673 -8.78 31.39 -45.69
CA ASP A 673 -7.55 31.11 -44.97
C ASP A 673 -6.64 32.33 -44.96
N GLY A 674 -6.04 32.66 -43.81
CA GLY A 674 -5.22 33.85 -43.68
C GLY A 674 -4.18 33.71 -42.54
N THR A 675 -3.25 34.66 -42.54
CA THR A 675 -2.22 34.74 -41.49
C THR A 675 -2.62 35.88 -40.54
N ILE A 676 -2.84 35.55 -39.27
CA ILE A 676 -3.01 36.54 -38.22
C ILE A 676 -1.63 37.03 -37.79
N VAL A 677 -1.44 38.34 -37.75
CA VAL A 677 -0.18 38.99 -37.35
C VAL A 677 -0.43 39.81 -36.10
N LEU A 678 0.45 39.72 -35.15
CA LEU A 678 0.49 40.54 -33.95
C LEU A 678 0.92 41.96 -34.36
N ALA A 679 0.01 42.93 -34.20
CA ALA A 679 0.22 44.33 -34.56
C ALA A 679 0.25 45.23 -33.31
N ASP A 680 1.05 44.85 -32.31
CA ASP A 680 1.12 45.55 -31.03
C ASP A 680 1.70 46.97 -31.22
N THR A 681 0.96 47.96 -30.79
CA THR A 681 1.34 49.39 -30.88
C THR A 681 1.82 49.95 -29.54
N GLY A 682 1.99 49.10 -28.52
CA GLY A 682 2.39 49.53 -27.17
C GLY A 682 1.28 50.13 -26.31
N GLY A 683 0.06 50.25 -26.85
CA GLY A 683 -1.09 50.82 -26.15
C GLY A 683 -1.71 49.87 -25.09
N LYS A 684 -2.84 50.30 -24.50
CA LYS A 684 -3.57 49.53 -23.47
C LYS A 684 -4.03 48.16 -23.97
N TYR A 685 -4.33 48.04 -25.25
CA TYR A 685 -4.82 46.78 -25.88
C TYR A 685 -3.83 46.32 -26.94
N VAL A 686 -3.68 45.03 -27.06
CA VAL A 686 -2.88 44.38 -28.11
C VAL A 686 -3.76 44.32 -29.38
N ASN A 687 -3.22 44.66 -30.52
CA ASN A 687 -3.95 44.69 -31.80
C ASN A 687 -3.47 43.54 -32.70
N TYR A 688 -4.34 43.14 -33.62
CA TYR A 688 -4.06 42.07 -34.58
C TYR A 688 -4.51 42.52 -35.99
N ARG A 689 -3.83 41.99 -37.02
CA ARG A 689 -4.25 42.18 -38.43
C ARG A 689 -4.24 40.86 -39.17
N VAL A 690 -4.98 40.79 -40.28
CA VAL A 690 -4.95 39.61 -41.18
C VAL A 690 -4.16 39.99 -42.44
N GLU A 691 -3.22 39.11 -42.79
CA GLU A 691 -2.55 39.13 -44.08
C GLU A 691 -3.13 37.96 -44.93
N LEU A 692 -3.59 38.32 -46.14
CA LEU A 692 -4.07 37.34 -47.09
C LEU A 692 -2.88 36.69 -47.82
N PRO A 693 -2.96 35.41 -48.18
CA PRO A 693 -1.92 34.78 -48.98
C PRO A 693 -1.79 35.52 -50.31
N LYS A 694 -0.57 35.88 -50.70
CA LYS A 694 -0.31 36.45 -52.04
C LYS A 694 -0.85 35.48 -53.06
N LYS A 695 -1.78 35.91 -53.93
CA LYS A 695 -2.16 35.11 -55.08
C LYS A 695 -0.88 34.81 -55.88
N LYS A 696 -0.58 33.52 -56.05
CA LYS A 696 0.43 33.09 -57.01
C LYS A 696 -0.04 33.36 -58.43
#